data_a46c15b69dfbc4837eab9a0252f66adc
#
_entry.id   a46c15b69dfbc4837eab9a0252f66adc
#
_cell.length_a   1.000
_cell.length_b   1.000
_cell.length_c   1.000
_cell.angle_alpha   90.00
_cell.angle_beta   90.00
_cell.angle_gamma   90.00
#
_symmetry.space_group_name_H-M   'P 1'
#
loop_
_entity.id
_entity.type
_entity.pdbx_description
1 polymer ?
#
loop_
_entity_poly.entity_id
_entity_poly.type
_entity_poly.pdbx_seq_one_letter_code
_entity_poly.pdbx_strand_id
1 'polypeptide(L)'
;MRGARRVGQRAGEPTAGAGLGGRDGAAAGLQTPDKPLQGRIRRGLRGRNAAGGGTGAWRDGGGHDRRSIPRPRYDTRMSEHTPVMQQYLGLKAQHPDTLLFYRMGDFYELFFEDARKAARLLDITLTARGQSGGAPIPMAGVPVQSVDNYLARLVRKGESVAICEQIGDPAKSKGPVERAVVRVVTPGTVTDAALLDDRREVLLAALSVGAEDAFGLAWLDLGAGRFSVLEGRGAGALAAELERLQPAEVLVPESLAPGSSGEDGSFAALLPAGKSRTRPPWHFEPDAAARALTAQLGTLDLAGYGAADLPLAVGAAGALLQFVRDTQRTALPHLRALRVEAREAALQIDAVTRRNLEIDSSSGGREDATLVALLDTTMTAMGARALRRAVNRPITDRALLRDRHAAVGALVADRRHEPLREALSPIGDVERMLARIALRTARPRDLTGLRLALAALPPLHAVLAAHDSPLLARLSAAVGEHTAELGLLRRAIAEEPAAMLRDGGVIAPGFDAALDELRHIASDTDAFLLELEARERARTGLAQLKLGYNRVQGFFIELPRSQAAEVPPDYLRRQTVKNAERFITPELKGFEDKVLGARERSLARERELWDALLGELADALPALQDTATAIAELDAIAALAERAATLRWTAPELVDRPLLRIRGGRHPVVERFIDGPFVPNDLALDAATRMLVITGPNMGGKSTFMRQCALIVVLAHIGSFVPAESAVIGPLDRVFTRIGAGDDLAGGRSTFMVEMTETANILHNATPRSLVLMDEIGRGTSTFDGLALASATARHLAARVGAFTLFATHYFELTALAAELPGVANVHLDATEHRDGIVFLHAVKPGPASRSYGLAVAKLAGIPREVLTEARRALAQLEAAQAAAAGSATGAAGADQGRLDLGAPGGGSAPADSLDPAQPADTPIATDPHTEAILSALRNIDPDTLSPREALGKVYDLKKLLR
;
A
#
# COMPACT_ATOMS: atom_id res chain seq x y z
N MET A 1 -58.60 15.34 5.12
CA MET A 1 -59.05 16.32 4.14
C MET A 1 -57.98 16.39 3.08
N ARG A 2 -58.20 15.81 1.98
CA ARG A 2 -58.35 16.34 0.60
C ARG A 2 -57.21 17.25 0.21
N GLY A 3 -56.41 17.08 -0.86
CA GLY A 3 -56.70 16.34 -2.09
C GLY A 3 -55.45 16.26 -2.98
N ALA A 4 -55.54 15.28 -3.77
CA ALA A 4 -54.67 14.90 -4.85
C ALA A 4 -54.62 15.87 -6.01
N ARG A 5 -53.54 15.86 -6.79
CA ARG A 5 -53.65 15.84 -8.25
C ARG A 5 -52.35 15.31 -8.89
N ARG A 6 -52.60 14.27 -9.63
CA ARG A 6 -51.82 13.64 -10.73
C ARG A 6 -51.70 14.58 -11.94
N VAL A 7 -50.81 14.20 -12.80
CA VAL A 7 -50.75 14.17 -14.28
C VAL A 7 -49.31 14.47 -14.69
N GLY A 8 -48.60 13.74 -15.55
CA GLY A 8 -48.92 12.70 -16.49
C GLY A 8 -47.66 12.25 -17.24
N GLN A 9 -47.75 11.06 -17.70
CA GLN A 9 -46.80 10.31 -18.57
C GLN A 9 -46.57 10.97 -19.95
N ARG A 10 -45.39 10.65 -20.53
CA ARG A 10 -45.20 10.15 -21.93
C ARG A 10 -43.73 9.76 -22.06
N ALA A 11 -43.32 8.60 -22.22
CA ALA A 11 -43.31 7.53 -23.23
C ALA A 11 -42.97 8.02 -24.65
N GLY A 12 -41.90 7.44 -25.20
CA GLY A 12 -41.48 7.62 -26.57
C GLY A 12 -40.22 6.84 -26.91
N GLU A 13 -40.25 5.53 -27.04
CA GLU A 13 -39.57 4.77 -28.08
C GLU A 13 -40.42 4.87 -29.36
N PRO A 14 -39.98 4.53 -30.57
CA PRO A 14 -39.12 3.44 -30.98
C PRO A 14 -38.40 3.56 -32.34
N THR A 15 -37.94 2.37 -32.77
CA THR A 15 -37.74 1.78 -34.10
C THR A 15 -36.37 2.00 -34.74
N ALA A 16 -35.59 1.00 -34.89
CA ALA A 16 -35.52 -0.12 -35.83
C ALA A 16 -35.58 0.30 -37.32
N GLY A 17 -34.51 0.03 -38.04
CA GLY A 17 -34.43 0.15 -39.47
C GLY A 17 -33.20 -0.61 -40.00
N ALA A 18 -33.45 -1.81 -40.56
CA ALA A 18 -32.54 -2.70 -41.22
C ALA A 18 -32.13 -2.22 -42.63
N GLY A 19 -31.02 -2.79 -43.12
CA GLY A 19 -30.67 -2.77 -44.58
C GLY A 19 -29.17 -3.07 -44.70
N LEU A 20 -28.70 -4.29 -44.83
CA LEU A 20 -28.49 -5.11 -46.03
C LEU A 20 -27.61 -4.51 -47.13
N GLY A 21 -26.51 -5.16 -47.40
CA GLY A 21 -25.71 -5.12 -48.63
C GLY A 21 -24.23 -4.92 -48.25
N GLY A 22 -23.35 -5.81 -48.44
CA GLY A 22 -23.14 -6.89 -49.38
C GLY A 22 -21.89 -6.60 -50.19
N ARG A 23 -20.95 -7.50 -50.18
CA ARG A 23 -19.92 -7.83 -51.20
C ARG A 23 -18.49 -7.34 -51.00
N ASP A 24 -17.65 -8.30 -50.76
CA ASP A 24 -16.54 -8.81 -51.62
C ASP A 24 -15.38 -7.81 -51.80
N GLY A 25 -14.24 -8.18 -51.35
CA GLY A 25 -13.34 -8.86 -52.20
C GLY A 25 -11.88 -8.52 -51.89
N ALA A 26 -11.13 -9.52 -51.88
CA ALA A 26 -9.74 -9.61 -52.31
C ALA A 26 -8.63 -9.42 -51.29
N ALA A 27 -8.05 -10.54 -51.02
CA ALA A 27 -6.70 -10.80 -50.55
C ALA A 27 -5.63 -10.31 -51.52
N ALA A 28 -4.55 -9.83 -50.99
CA ALA A 28 -3.17 -9.94 -51.48
C ALA A 28 -2.30 -9.42 -50.35
N GLY A 29 -1.39 -10.08 -49.76
CA GLY A 29 -0.40 -10.96 -50.27
C GLY A 29 0.97 -10.33 -50.10
N LEU A 30 1.76 -10.83 -49.12
CA LEU A 30 3.21 -11.00 -49.15
C LEU A 30 4.07 -9.75 -49.39
N GLN A 31 4.98 -9.40 -48.50
CA GLN A 31 6.34 -9.97 -48.57
C GLN A 31 7.24 -9.37 -47.50
N THR A 32 7.87 -10.21 -46.73
CA THR A 32 9.16 -9.97 -46.09
C THR A 32 10.26 -9.93 -47.16
N PRO A 33 11.38 -9.26 -46.90
CA PRO A 33 12.64 -9.85 -47.24
C PRO A 33 13.62 -10.00 -46.09
N ASP A 34 14.11 -11.18 -46.06
CA ASP A 34 15.26 -11.71 -45.34
C ASP A 34 16.60 -11.21 -45.93
N LYS A 35 17.57 -11.02 -44.96
CA LYS A 35 19.00 -11.34 -45.09
C LYS A 35 20.02 -10.33 -45.66
N PRO A 36 21.29 -10.68 -45.45
CA PRO A 36 22.19 -10.12 -44.43
C PRO A 36 23.48 -9.57 -45.05
N LEU A 37 24.31 -8.89 -44.26
CA LEU A 37 25.72 -8.66 -44.66
C LEU A 37 26.68 -8.96 -43.52
N GLN A 38 27.41 -10.02 -43.74
CA GLN A 38 28.69 -10.39 -43.11
C GLN A 38 29.84 -9.48 -43.58
N GLY A 39 30.80 -9.39 -42.77
CA GLY A 39 32.17 -9.01 -43.15
C GLY A 39 32.91 -8.36 -41.98
N ARG A 40 33.82 -8.84 -41.45
CA ARG A 40 35.06 -9.62 -41.57
C ARG A 40 36.01 -9.23 -40.44
N ILE A 41 36.45 -10.22 -39.76
CA ILE A 41 37.61 -10.31 -38.85
C ILE A 41 38.87 -9.84 -39.55
N ARG A 42 39.73 -9.08 -38.85
CA ARG A 42 41.16 -9.30 -38.98
C ARG A 42 41.89 -9.05 -37.67
N ARG A 43 42.63 -10.08 -37.30
CA ARG A 43 43.69 -10.21 -36.31
C ARG A 43 44.88 -9.31 -36.58
N GLY A 44 45.58 -8.87 -35.54
CA GLY A 44 46.94 -8.36 -35.61
C GLY A 44 47.61 -8.54 -34.23
N LEU A 45 48.47 -9.53 -34.17
CA LEU A 45 49.30 -9.97 -33.05
C LEU A 45 50.66 -9.21 -33.03
N ARG A 46 51.27 -9.19 -31.84
CA ARG A 46 52.72 -9.07 -31.50
C ARG A 46 53.25 -7.63 -31.41
N GLY A 47 54.08 -7.31 -30.48
CA GLY A 47 54.88 -8.04 -29.50
C GLY A 47 55.94 -7.17 -28.88
N ARG A 48 56.39 -7.61 -27.74
CA ARG A 48 57.74 -7.60 -27.16
C ARG A 48 58.39 -6.35 -26.57
N ASN A 49 58.67 -6.45 -25.28
CA ASN A 49 59.96 -6.34 -24.57
C ASN A 49 60.76 -5.02 -24.70
N ALA A 50 61.33 -4.46 -23.65
CA ALA A 50 62.23 -4.97 -22.62
C ALA A 50 62.55 -3.84 -21.61
N ALA A 51 62.62 -4.15 -20.35
CA ALA A 51 63.78 -4.20 -19.49
C ALA A 51 64.45 -2.90 -19.02
N GLY A 52 64.65 -2.81 -17.72
CA GLY A 52 65.60 -1.99 -16.95
C GLY A 52 64.93 -1.35 -15.76
N GLY A 53 65.09 -1.63 -14.50
CA GLY A 53 66.28 -1.98 -13.72
C GLY A 53 66.48 -0.83 -12.75
N GLY A 54 66.36 -1.05 -11.43
CA GLY A 54 66.83 -0.08 -10.44
C GLY A 54 66.08 -0.09 -9.09
N THR A 55 66.51 -0.95 -8.23
CA THR A 55 66.77 -0.95 -6.75
C THR A 55 66.24 0.24 -5.92
N GLY A 56 65.55 -0.08 -4.83
CA GLY A 56 65.76 0.62 -3.57
C GLY A 56 64.61 0.80 -2.63
N ALA A 57 64.60 0.01 -1.58
CA ALA A 57 64.19 0.32 -0.18
C ALA A 57 62.73 0.39 0.25
N TRP A 58 62.38 -0.53 1.07
CA TRP A 58 61.34 -0.68 2.05
C TRP A 58 60.89 0.55 2.83
N ARG A 59 59.54 0.71 3.00
CA ARG A 59 58.92 0.88 4.33
C ARG A 59 57.40 0.75 4.25
N ASP A 60 56.87 0.16 5.32
CA ASP A 60 55.49 -0.14 5.70
C ASP A 60 54.42 0.91 5.45
N GLY A 61 53.16 0.44 5.17
CA GLY A 61 51.95 1.21 5.32
C GLY A 61 50.74 0.55 4.66
N GLY A 62 49.94 -0.14 5.45
CA GLY A 62 48.71 -0.81 5.02
C GLY A 62 47.75 0.10 4.27
N GLY A 63 47.39 -0.33 3.08
CA GLY A 63 46.38 0.32 2.26
C GLY A 63 45.28 -0.65 1.86
N HIS A 64 44.14 -0.52 2.49
CA HIS A 64 42.94 -1.24 2.09
C HIS A 64 42.55 -0.91 0.65
N ASP A 65 42.43 -1.94 -0.15
CA ASP A 65 41.99 -1.92 -1.53
C ASP A 65 40.48 -1.51 -1.59
N ARG A 66 40.25 -0.22 -1.87
CA ARG A 66 38.91 0.31 -2.16
C ARG A 66 38.55 -0.01 -3.61
N ARG A 67 37.88 -1.11 -3.85
CA ARG A 67 37.18 -1.30 -5.12
C ARG A 67 36.00 -0.34 -5.17
N SER A 68 36.22 0.80 -5.80
CA SER A 68 35.19 1.80 -6.06
C SER A 68 34.21 1.30 -7.12
N ILE A 69 32.94 1.22 -6.72
CA ILE A 69 31.78 1.14 -7.63
C ILE A 69 31.86 2.34 -8.59
N PRO A 70 31.70 2.16 -9.91
CA PRO A 70 31.75 3.28 -10.85
C PRO A 70 30.52 4.19 -10.62
N ARG A 71 30.76 5.33 -9.97
CA ARG A 71 29.80 6.44 -9.96
C ARG A 71 29.69 6.98 -11.39
N PRO A 72 28.48 7.34 -11.88
CA PRO A 72 28.36 8.01 -13.17
C PRO A 72 29.18 9.30 -13.12
N ARG A 73 30.21 9.39 -13.97
CA ARG A 73 31.04 10.58 -14.10
C ARG A 73 30.23 11.69 -14.76
N TYR A 74 29.67 12.59 -13.96
CA TYR A 74 29.35 13.92 -14.49
C TYR A 74 30.68 14.61 -14.79
N ASP A 75 30.85 14.96 -16.06
CA ASP A 75 32.10 15.52 -16.59
C ASP A 75 32.43 16.84 -15.87
N THR A 76 33.59 16.91 -15.23
CA THR A 76 34.04 17.99 -14.33
C THR A 76 34.53 19.25 -15.05
N ARG A 77 34.19 19.42 -16.32
CA ARG A 77 34.53 20.66 -17.06
C ARG A 77 33.41 21.70 -16.92
N MET A 78 33.19 22.18 -15.71
CA MET A 78 32.16 23.21 -15.43
C MET A 78 32.33 24.50 -16.26
N SER A 79 33.53 24.80 -16.73
CA SER A 79 33.80 26.02 -17.53
C SER A 79 33.24 26.00 -18.96
N GLU A 80 32.88 24.86 -19.50
CA GLU A 80 32.31 24.73 -20.85
C GLU A 80 30.79 24.91 -20.91
N HIS A 81 30.11 25.01 -19.76
CA HIS A 81 28.65 25.15 -19.66
C HIS A 81 28.23 26.61 -19.43
N THR A 82 27.04 26.97 -19.92
CA THR A 82 26.45 28.28 -19.63
C THR A 82 26.19 28.44 -18.13
N PRO A 83 26.16 29.66 -17.56
CA PRO A 83 25.96 29.86 -16.12
C PRO A 83 24.69 29.19 -15.56
N VAL A 84 23.62 29.16 -16.37
CA VAL A 84 22.36 28.45 -15.97
C VAL A 84 22.58 26.94 -15.91
N MET A 85 23.32 26.35 -16.85
CA MET A 85 23.62 24.92 -16.85
C MET A 85 24.61 24.54 -15.75
N GLN A 86 25.56 25.41 -15.42
CA GLN A 86 26.44 25.21 -14.26
C GLN A 86 25.63 25.13 -12.95
N GLN A 87 24.64 26.04 -12.77
CA GLN A 87 23.75 26.02 -11.63
C GLN A 87 22.89 24.72 -11.59
N TYR A 88 22.33 24.33 -12.75
CA TYR A 88 21.56 23.06 -12.86
C TYR A 88 22.42 21.85 -12.48
N LEU A 89 23.61 21.71 -13.07
CA LEU A 89 24.49 20.58 -12.81
C LEU A 89 25.01 20.55 -11.37
N GLY A 90 25.24 21.71 -10.76
CA GLY A 90 25.59 21.82 -9.34
C GLY A 90 24.49 21.33 -8.41
N LEU A 91 23.22 21.67 -8.71
CA LEU A 91 22.07 21.16 -7.97
C LEU A 91 21.84 19.66 -8.25
N LYS A 92 21.98 19.23 -9.50
CA LYS A 92 21.85 17.82 -9.87
C LYS A 92 22.88 16.93 -9.18
N ALA A 93 24.10 17.40 -9.00
CA ALA A 93 25.15 16.66 -8.29
C ALA A 93 24.79 16.39 -6.81
N GLN A 94 23.97 17.24 -6.19
CA GLN A 94 23.45 17.03 -4.83
C GLN A 94 22.29 16.02 -4.79
N HIS A 95 21.63 15.79 -5.93
CA HIS A 95 20.45 14.90 -6.07
C HIS A 95 20.60 13.96 -7.27
N PRO A 96 21.65 13.09 -7.31
CA PRO A 96 22.01 12.32 -8.51
C PRO A 96 20.91 11.39 -8.98
N ASP A 97 20.19 10.74 -8.05
CA ASP A 97 19.18 9.73 -8.33
C ASP A 97 17.74 10.28 -8.41
N THR A 98 17.58 11.62 -8.34
CA THR A 98 16.28 12.29 -8.27
C THR A 98 16.07 13.13 -9.52
N LEU A 99 14.91 13.10 -10.15
CA LEU A 99 14.56 13.97 -11.27
C LEU A 99 14.53 15.43 -10.81
N LEU A 100 15.30 16.32 -11.43
CA LEU A 100 15.37 17.72 -11.04
C LEU A 100 14.38 18.55 -11.88
N PHE A 101 13.29 19.00 -11.27
CA PHE A 101 12.32 19.95 -11.82
C PHE A 101 12.83 21.37 -11.60
N TYR A 102 13.48 21.93 -12.61
CA TYR A 102 14.18 23.21 -12.52
C TYR A 102 13.27 24.34 -13.04
N ARG A 103 12.88 25.28 -12.17
CA ARG A 103 11.97 26.37 -12.51
C ARG A 103 12.56 27.33 -13.55
N MET A 104 11.86 27.48 -14.68
CA MET A 104 12.17 28.42 -15.74
C MET A 104 10.90 29.13 -16.21
N GLY A 105 10.59 30.28 -15.59
CA GLY A 105 9.35 31.00 -15.85
C GLY A 105 8.11 30.17 -15.46
N ASP A 106 7.23 29.92 -16.44
CA ASP A 106 5.98 29.15 -16.24
C ASP A 106 6.14 27.65 -16.43
N PHE A 107 7.40 27.16 -16.56
CA PHE A 107 7.70 25.75 -16.72
C PHE A 107 8.69 25.27 -15.67
N TYR A 108 8.60 23.98 -15.33
CA TYR A 108 9.70 23.21 -14.79
C TYR A 108 10.36 22.50 -15.95
N GLU A 109 11.63 22.83 -16.21
CA GLU A 109 12.43 22.24 -17.27
C GLU A 109 13.37 21.19 -16.68
N LEU A 110 13.51 20.08 -17.38
CA LEU A 110 14.47 19.02 -17.10
C LEU A 110 15.48 18.97 -18.22
N PHE A 111 16.74 18.66 -17.90
CA PHE A 111 17.81 18.62 -18.87
C PHE A 111 18.57 17.29 -18.85
N PHE A 112 19.32 17.03 -19.92
CA PHE A 112 20.19 15.86 -20.08
C PHE A 112 19.44 14.53 -19.86
N GLU A 113 19.94 13.65 -19.00
CA GLU A 113 19.36 12.34 -18.73
C GLU A 113 17.98 12.44 -18.03
N ASP A 114 17.80 13.46 -17.18
CA ASP A 114 16.50 13.70 -16.54
C ASP A 114 15.42 14.00 -17.59
N ALA A 115 15.76 14.78 -18.62
CA ALA A 115 14.83 15.06 -19.71
C ALA A 115 14.45 13.80 -20.51
N ARG A 116 15.44 12.94 -20.84
CA ARG A 116 15.20 11.67 -21.55
C ARG A 116 14.35 10.72 -20.70
N LYS A 117 14.66 10.60 -19.41
CA LYS A 117 13.92 9.76 -18.46
C LYS A 117 12.48 10.25 -18.30
N ALA A 118 12.29 11.56 -18.05
CA ALA A 118 10.97 12.15 -17.88
C ALA A 118 10.13 12.08 -19.15
N ALA A 119 10.71 12.35 -20.34
CA ALA A 119 10.01 12.25 -21.61
C ALA A 119 9.42 10.84 -21.83
N ARG A 120 10.21 9.79 -21.55
CA ARG A 120 9.78 8.39 -21.63
C ARG A 120 8.72 8.02 -20.60
N LEU A 121 8.88 8.46 -19.34
CA LEU A 121 7.96 8.10 -18.24
C LEU A 121 6.64 8.83 -18.31
N LEU A 122 6.65 10.09 -18.76
CA LEU A 122 5.48 10.97 -18.79
C LEU A 122 4.81 11.05 -20.16
N ASP A 123 5.45 10.48 -21.20
CA ASP A 123 5.02 10.61 -22.60
C ASP A 123 4.88 12.10 -23.00
N ILE A 124 5.95 12.87 -22.75
CA ILE A 124 6.07 14.28 -23.12
C ILE A 124 7.18 14.46 -24.15
N THR A 125 7.07 15.53 -24.94
CA THR A 125 8.00 15.81 -26.03
C THR A 125 9.41 16.08 -25.50
N LEU A 126 10.39 15.31 -26.01
CA LEU A 126 11.80 15.61 -25.82
C LEU A 126 12.24 16.61 -26.89
N THR A 127 12.75 17.75 -26.46
CA THR A 127 13.26 18.82 -27.32
C THR A 127 14.76 19.06 -27.07
N ALA A 128 15.34 20.00 -27.77
CA ALA A 128 16.71 20.47 -27.51
C ALA A 128 16.72 21.98 -27.35
N ARG A 129 17.45 22.49 -26.36
CA ARG A 129 17.57 23.93 -26.10
C ARG A 129 19.04 24.36 -26.03
N GLY A 130 19.52 25.06 -27.05
CA GLY A 130 20.89 25.55 -27.09
C GLY A 130 21.92 24.44 -27.20
N GLN A 131 23.19 24.79 -27.00
CA GLN A 131 24.33 23.88 -26.99
C GLN A 131 25.11 24.07 -25.70
N SER A 132 25.67 22.99 -25.18
CA SER A 132 26.56 23.00 -24.02
C SER A 132 27.62 21.93 -24.23
N GLY A 133 28.91 22.27 -24.08
CA GLY A 133 30.00 21.34 -24.40
C GLY A 133 30.01 20.88 -25.86
N GLY A 134 29.54 21.70 -26.82
CA GLY A 134 29.50 21.38 -28.26
C GLY A 134 28.36 20.46 -28.71
N ALA A 135 27.45 20.04 -27.82
CA ALA A 135 26.30 19.20 -28.14
C ALA A 135 24.97 19.88 -27.80
N PRO A 136 23.85 19.58 -28.53
CA PRO A 136 22.53 20.05 -28.17
C PRO A 136 22.13 19.53 -26.76
N ILE A 137 21.51 20.41 -25.95
CA ILE A 137 21.05 20.05 -24.60
C ILE A 137 19.66 19.41 -24.71
N PRO A 138 19.49 18.10 -24.44
CA PRO A 138 18.17 17.49 -24.36
C PRO A 138 17.35 18.16 -23.25
N MET A 139 16.12 18.53 -23.57
CA MET A 139 15.22 19.23 -22.66
C MET A 139 13.79 18.65 -22.75
N ALA A 140 13.14 18.54 -21.63
CA ALA A 140 11.70 18.32 -21.52
C ALA A 140 11.14 19.29 -20.47
N GLY A 141 9.89 19.71 -20.63
CA GLY A 141 9.29 20.70 -19.73
C GLY A 141 7.85 20.36 -19.38
N VAL A 142 7.47 20.66 -18.14
CA VAL A 142 6.10 20.55 -17.65
C VAL A 142 5.60 21.91 -17.17
N PRO A 143 4.38 22.34 -17.52
CA PRO A 143 3.84 23.60 -17.04
C PRO A 143 3.66 23.58 -15.52
N VAL A 144 4.01 24.69 -14.87
CA VAL A 144 3.87 24.84 -13.42
C VAL A 144 2.41 24.66 -12.94
N GLN A 145 1.46 25.08 -13.75
CA GLN A 145 0.02 24.98 -13.40
C GLN A 145 -0.48 23.54 -13.32
N SER A 146 0.17 22.61 -14.03
CA SER A 146 -0.21 21.21 -14.11
C SER A 146 0.84 20.26 -13.50
N VAL A 147 1.81 20.79 -12.78
CA VAL A 147 2.93 20.02 -12.20
C VAL A 147 2.46 18.87 -11.32
N ASP A 148 1.38 19.07 -10.55
CA ASP A 148 0.81 18.04 -9.65
C ASP A 148 0.45 16.75 -10.41
N ASN A 149 -0.14 16.86 -11.60
CA ASN A 149 -0.51 15.70 -12.41
C ASN A 149 0.72 14.92 -12.91
N TYR A 150 1.79 15.62 -13.25
CA TYR A 150 3.04 14.98 -13.67
C TYR A 150 3.79 14.36 -12.50
N LEU A 151 3.80 15.03 -11.36
CA LEU A 151 4.34 14.48 -10.11
C LEU A 151 3.61 13.19 -9.71
N ALA A 152 2.27 13.18 -9.76
CA ALA A 152 1.46 12.00 -9.47
C ALA A 152 1.87 10.80 -10.34
N ARG A 153 2.08 11.02 -11.63
CA ARG A 153 2.49 9.97 -12.57
C ARG A 153 3.90 9.44 -12.29
N LEU A 154 4.84 10.31 -11.91
CA LEU A 154 6.21 9.92 -11.57
C LEU A 154 6.26 9.17 -10.24
N VAL A 155 5.63 9.70 -9.22
CA VAL A 155 5.59 9.10 -7.89
C VAL A 155 4.95 7.70 -7.90
N ARG A 156 3.85 7.51 -8.64
CA ARG A 156 3.22 6.18 -8.82
C ARG A 156 4.13 5.18 -9.54
N LYS A 157 5.11 5.66 -10.31
CA LYS A 157 6.15 4.83 -10.96
C LYS A 157 7.39 4.62 -10.07
N GLY A 158 7.34 5.05 -8.80
CA GLY A 158 8.44 4.91 -7.84
C GLY A 158 9.54 5.97 -7.96
N GLU A 159 9.34 7.01 -8.80
CA GLU A 159 10.35 8.04 -9.02
C GLU A 159 10.29 9.14 -7.96
N SER A 160 11.47 9.71 -7.66
CA SER A 160 11.59 10.88 -6.80
C SER A 160 11.88 12.12 -7.60
N VAL A 161 11.33 13.27 -7.17
CA VAL A 161 11.43 14.54 -7.86
C VAL A 161 11.89 15.64 -6.91
N ALA A 162 12.99 16.31 -7.23
CA ALA A 162 13.46 17.51 -6.55
C ALA A 162 12.83 18.75 -7.20
N ILE A 163 12.08 19.51 -6.44
CA ILE A 163 11.46 20.76 -6.89
C ILE A 163 12.42 21.90 -6.63
N CYS A 164 12.87 22.55 -7.70
CA CYS A 164 13.81 23.65 -7.64
C CYS A 164 13.12 24.96 -8.03
N GLU A 165 13.04 25.88 -7.08
CA GLU A 165 12.41 27.20 -7.23
C GLU A 165 13.44 28.32 -7.33
N GLN A 166 13.01 29.45 -7.89
CA GLN A 166 13.78 30.69 -7.90
C GLN A 166 13.76 31.33 -6.52
N ILE A 167 14.95 31.62 -6.00
CA ILE A 167 15.14 32.30 -4.74
C ILE A 167 15.69 33.70 -5.01
N GLY A 168 15.07 34.72 -4.48
CA GLY A 168 15.47 36.09 -4.65
C GLY A 168 14.69 36.85 -5.75
N ASP A 169 15.01 38.13 -5.85
CA ASP A 169 14.34 39.08 -6.74
C ASP A 169 15.02 39.10 -8.11
N PRO A 170 14.32 38.73 -9.20
CA PRO A 170 14.86 38.73 -10.55
C PRO A 170 15.36 40.13 -10.99
N ALA A 171 14.75 41.22 -10.45
CA ALA A 171 15.12 42.59 -10.80
C ALA A 171 16.47 43.04 -10.17
N LYS A 172 16.91 42.38 -9.11
CA LYS A 172 18.14 42.68 -8.39
C LYS A 172 19.33 41.81 -8.81
N SER A 173 19.08 40.74 -9.58
CA SER A 173 20.13 39.79 -10.00
C SER A 173 20.94 40.29 -11.15
N LYS A 174 22.28 40.39 -11.00
CA LYS A 174 23.23 40.74 -12.09
C LYS A 174 23.63 39.53 -12.96
N GLY A 175 23.00 38.35 -12.76
CA GLY A 175 23.25 37.10 -13.44
C GLY A 175 22.03 36.20 -13.46
N PRO A 176 22.18 34.87 -13.68
CA PRO A 176 21.06 33.96 -13.52
C PRO A 176 20.44 34.06 -12.12
N VAL A 177 19.14 34.19 -12.05
CA VAL A 177 18.45 34.19 -10.74
C VAL A 177 18.83 32.93 -9.97
N GLU A 178 19.18 33.10 -8.70
CA GLU A 178 19.53 31.98 -7.82
C GLU A 178 18.35 31.01 -7.68
N ARG A 179 18.66 29.72 -7.67
CA ARG A 179 17.69 28.65 -7.50
C ARG A 179 18.18 27.64 -6.49
N ALA A 180 17.25 27.13 -5.69
CA ALA A 180 17.52 26.04 -4.78
C ALA A 180 16.42 24.99 -4.80
N VAL A 181 16.76 23.77 -4.43
CA VAL A 181 15.78 22.72 -4.18
C VAL A 181 15.04 23.05 -2.89
N VAL A 182 13.77 23.33 -3.01
CA VAL A 182 12.89 23.68 -1.86
C VAL A 182 12.25 22.46 -1.23
N ARG A 183 12.04 21.40 -2.01
CA ARG A 183 11.45 20.15 -1.55
C ARG A 183 11.83 18.99 -2.46
N VAL A 184 11.95 17.79 -1.89
CA VAL A 184 12.06 16.53 -2.64
C VAL A 184 10.79 15.72 -2.39
N VAL A 185 10.08 15.36 -3.45
CA VAL A 185 8.87 14.52 -3.40
C VAL A 185 9.27 13.09 -3.72
N THR A 186 9.03 12.17 -2.79
CA THR A 186 9.30 10.73 -2.96
C THR A 186 8.00 9.95 -2.75
N PRO A 187 7.92 8.67 -3.14
CA PRO A 187 6.72 7.87 -2.92
C PRO A 187 6.21 7.85 -1.47
N GLY A 188 7.12 7.90 -0.48
CA GLY A 188 6.80 7.88 0.94
C GLY A 188 6.58 9.26 1.58
N THR A 189 6.91 10.36 0.88
CA THR A 189 6.85 11.72 1.46
C THR A 189 5.82 12.64 0.79
N VAL A 190 4.84 12.05 0.11
CA VAL A 190 3.75 12.78 -0.55
C VAL A 190 2.79 13.37 0.47
N THR A 191 2.45 14.65 0.32
CA THR A 191 1.45 15.35 1.15
C THR A 191 0.37 16.06 0.32
N ASP A 192 0.58 16.20 -0.98
CA ASP A 192 -0.36 16.86 -1.89
C ASP A 192 -1.59 15.99 -2.13
N ALA A 193 -2.78 16.54 -1.91
CA ALA A 193 -4.04 15.81 -2.03
C ALA A 193 -4.27 15.19 -3.44
N ALA A 194 -3.78 15.84 -4.50
CA ALA A 194 -3.92 15.31 -5.87
C ALA A 194 -3.07 14.03 -6.12
N LEU A 195 -2.11 13.74 -5.26
CA LEU A 195 -1.17 12.63 -5.38
C LEU A 195 -1.55 11.43 -4.51
N LEU A 196 -2.44 11.62 -3.55
CA LEU A 196 -2.80 10.66 -2.52
C LEU A 196 -4.13 9.97 -2.84
N ASP A 197 -4.25 8.71 -2.45
CA ASP A 197 -5.55 8.07 -2.23
C ASP A 197 -6.11 8.58 -0.90
N ASP A 198 -7.33 9.11 -0.91
CA ASP A 198 -7.90 9.73 0.28
C ASP A 198 -8.17 8.71 1.39
N ARG A 199 -8.54 7.47 1.02
CA ARG A 199 -8.94 6.41 1.96
C ARG A 199 -7.79 5.48 2.37
N ARG A 200 -6.57 5.67 1.82
CA ARG A 200 -5.38 4.87 2.13
C ARG A 200 -4.27 5.73 2.75
N GLU A 201 -3.51 5.13 3.65
CA GLU A 201 -2.28 5.74 4.17
C GLU A 201 -1.15 5.60 3.16
N VAL A 202 -0.25 6.58 3.15
CA VAL A 202 1.01 6.50 2.42
C VAL A 202 2.12 6.45 3.44
N LEU A 203 2.66 5.25 3.67
CA LEU A 203 3.65 5.02 4.71
C LEU A 203 5.06 5.05 4.15
N LEU A 204 5.90 5.84 4.79
CA LEU A 204 7.34 5.75 4.69
C LEU A 204 7.84 4.89 5.84
N ALA A 205 8.58 3.81 5.57
CA ALA A 205 9.12 2.94 6.59
C ALA A 205 10.65 3.01 6.64
N ALA A 206 11.25 2.61 7.76
CA ALA A 206 12.68 2.35 7.87
C ALA A 206 12.91 1.06 8.67
N LEU A 207 13.89 0.28 8.25
CA LEU A 207 14.28 -1.00 8.83
C LEU A 207 15.72 -0.92 9.34
N SER A 208 15.91 -1.21 10.62
CA SER A 208 17.21 -1.46 11.24
C SER A 208 17.31 -2.93 11.63
N VAL A 209 18.48 -3.51 11.52
CA VAL A 209 18.74 -4.92 11.85
C VAL A 209 19.82 -5.03 12.91
N GLY A 210 19.68 -6.03 13.76
CA GLY A 210 20.60 -6.34 14.85
C GLY A 210 21.00 -7.82 14.85
N ALA A 211 21.71 -8.24 15.86
CA ALA A 211 22.10 -9.63 16.04
C ALA A 211 20.89 -10.54 16.30
N GLU A 212 21.06 -11.86 16.12
CA GLU A 212 20.04 -12.88 16.40
C GLU A 212 18.68 -12.63 15.72
N ASP A 213 18.70 -12.27 14.46
CA ASP A 213 17.49 -11.93 13.66
C ASP A 213 16.59 -10.85 14.30
N ALA A 214 17.14 -9.98 15.15
CA ALA A 214 16.42 -8.85 15.70
C ALA A 214 16.27 -7.75 14.64
N PHE A 215 15.13 -7.10 14.63
CA PHE A 215 14.88 -5.94 13.76
C PHE A 215 14.09 -4.85 14.46
N GLY A 216 14.38 -3.61 14.11
CA GLY A 216 13.60 -2.43 14.47
C GLY A 216 12.92 -1.87 13.21
N LEU A 217 11.64 -1.65 13.28
CA LEU A 217 10.83 -1.07 12.22
C LEU A 217 10.19 0.22 12.69
N ALA A 218 10.37 1.29 11.94
CA ALA A 218 9.68 2.54 12.12
C ALA A 218 8.86 2.86 10.87
N TRP A 219 7.71 3.51 11.04
CA TRP A 219 6.92 4.00 9.91
C TRP A 219 6.21 5.31 10.24
N LEU A 220 6.02 6.09 9.20
CA LEU A 220 5.48 7.43 9.27
C LEU A 220 4.43 7.66 8.18
N ASP A 221 3.22 8.05 8.56
CA ASP A 221 2.28 8.75 7.69
C ASP A 221 2.52 10.25 7.82
N LEU A 222 3.29 10.82 6.91
CA LEU A 222 3.63 12.24 6.92
C LEU A 222 2.39 13.13 6.75
N GLY A 223 1.39 12.66 5.97
CA GLY A 223 0.15 13.38 5.71
C GLY A 223 -0.80 13.45 6.90
N ALA A 224 -0.65 12.56 7.90
CA ALA A 224 -1.45 12.55 9.12
C ALA A 224 -0.62 12.87 10.37
N GLY A 225 0.72 12.94 10.26
CA GLY A 225 1.62 13.16 11.39
C GLY A 225 1.73 11.96 12.33
N ARG A 226 1.41 10.76 11.88
CA ARG A 226 1.48 9.55 12.69
C ARG A 226 2.83 8.86 12.57
N PHE A 227 3.54 8.74 13.67
CA PHE A 227 4.86 8.16 13.75
C PHE A 227 4.84 6.98 14.72
N SER A 228 5.13 5.79 14.22
CA SER A 228 5.08 4.54 15.02
C SER A 228 6.36 3.73 14.85
N VAL A 229 6.64 2.92 15.88
CA VAL A 229 7.81 2.04 15.93
C VAL A 229 7.46 0.69 16.56
N LEU A 230 8.20 -0.34 16.18
CA LEU A 230 8.21 -1.65 16.86
C LEU A 230 9.58 -2.30 16.77
N GLU A 231 9.87 -3.19 17.71
CA GLU A 231 10.94 -4.20 17.57
C GLU A 231 10.37 -5.60 17.50
N GLY A 232 11.11 -6.47 16.84
CA GLY A 232 10.73 -7.85 16.68
C GLY A 232 11.93 -8.74 16.34
N ARG A 233 11.66 -10.05 16.21
CA ARG A 233 12.68 -11.03 15.83
C ARG A 233 12.14 -11.95 14.74
N GLY A 234 13.02 -12.37 13.84
CA GLY A 234 12.77 -13.34 12.80
C GLY A 234 12.13 -12.79 11.52
N ALA A 235 12.51 -13.38 10.40
CA ALA A 235 12.08 -13.03 9.06
C ALA A 235 10.56 -13.11 8.87
N GLY A 236 9.90 -14.12 9.47
CA GLY A 236 8.44 -14.26 9.40
C GLY A 236 7.69 -13.12 10.08
N ALA A 237 8.24 -12.60 11.19
CA ALA A 237 7.67 -11.45 11.90
C ALA A 237 7.78 -10.15 11.07
N LEU A 238 8.95 -9.92 10.47
CA LEU A 238 9.14 -8.78 9.57
C LEU A 238 8.25 -8.87 8.33
N ALA A 239 8.14 -10.04 7.71
CA ALA A 239 7.25 -10.26 6.56
C ALA A 239 5.80 -9.93 6.89
N ALA A 240 5.31 -10.33 8.07
CA ALA A 240 3.95 -10.02 8.53
C ALA A 240 3.72 -8.51 8.68
N GLU A 241 4.70 -7.78 9.23
CA GLU A 241 4.58 -6.33 9.40
C GLU A 241 4.70 -5.57 8.07
N LEU A 242 5.59 -5.97 7.16
CA LEU A 242 5.69 -5.37 5.82
C LEU A 242 4.41 -5.59 5.00
N GLU A 243 3.80 -6.79 5.09
CA GLU A 243 2.51 -7.08 4.44
C GLU A 243 1.37 -6.26 5.06
N ARG A 244 1.36 -6.09 6.38
CA ARG A 244 0.38 -5.28 7.10
C ARG A 244 0.46 -3.80 6.73
N LEU A 245 1.67 -3.26 6.69
CA LEU A 245 1.93 -1.83 6.50
C LEU A 245 1.92 -1.43 5.02
N GLN A 246 2.31 -2.33 4.12
CA GLN A 246 2.44 -2.07 2.67
C GLN A 246 3.11 -0.73 2.35
N PRO A 247 4.32 -0.45 2.89
CA PRO A 247 4.95 0.84 2.76
C PRO A 247 5.16 1.24 1.30
N ALA A 248 4.99 2.53 1.01
CA ALA A 248 5.26 3.11 -0.29
C ALA A 248 6.77 3.18 -0.58
N GLU A 249 7.56 3.37 0.47
CA GLU A 249 9.03 3.46 0.42
C GLU A 249 9.62 2.93 1.73
N VAL A 250 10.75 2.20 1.66
CA VAL A 250 11.45 1.63 2.81
C VAL A 250 12.90 2.09 2.82
N LEU A 251 13.31 2.76 3.89
CA LEU A 251 14.70 3.13 4.11
C LEU A 251 15.45 1.96 4.76
N VAL A 252 16.62 1.64 4.24
CA VAL A 252 17.44 0.55 4.75
C VAL A 252 18.91 0.98 4.83
N PRO A 253 19.69 0.45 5.78
CA PRO A 253 21.13 0.68 5.79
C PRO A 253 21.80 0.06 4.55
N GLU A 254 22.95 0.57 4.16
CA GLU A 254 23.70 0.09 2.98
C GLU A 254 24.04 -1.41 3.06
N SER A 255 24.12 -2.00 4.27
CA SER A 255 24.33 -3.43 4.48
C SER A 255 23.20 -4.30 3.96
N LEU A 256 21.96 -3.77 3.90
CA LEU A 256 20.77 -4.43 3.38
C LEU A 256 20.46 -4.07 1.92
N ALA A 257 21.39 -3.44 1.21
CA ALA A 257 21.18 -3.10 -0.20
C ALA A 257 20.94 -4.38 -1.03
N PRO A 258 20.04 -4.36 -2.02
CA PRO A 258 19.84 -5.48 -2.92
C PRO A 258 21.16 -5.91 -3.57
N GLY A 259 21.56 -7.17 -3.37
CA GLY A 259 22.83 -7.72 -3.88
C GLY A 259 24.03 -7.56 -2.94
N SER A 260 23.85 -7.06 -1.72
CA SER A 260 24.89 -7.14 -0.68
C SER A 260 25.05 -8.58 -0.20
N SER A 261 26.30 -9.08 -0.11
CA SER A 261 26.67 -10.44 0.34
C SER A 261 26.82 -10.54 1.87
N GLY A 262 26.05 -9.76 2.62
CA GLY A 262 26.11 -9.76 4.09
C GLY A 262 25.31 -10.91 4.74
N GLU A 263 25.58 -11.20 6.01
CA GLU A 263 24.87 -12.19 6.84
C GLU A 263 23.36 -11.89 6.98
N ASP A 264 22.93 -10.64 6.70
CA ASP A 264 21.56 -10.15 6.77
C ASP A 264 20.70 -10.49 5.54
N GLY A 265 21.14 -11.40 4.66
CA GLY A 265 20.48 -11.69 3.37
C GLY A 265 19.03 -12.16 3.50
N SER A 266 18.62 -12.72 4.64
CA SER A 266 17.24 -13.16 4.90
C SER A 266 16.24 -11.99 4.93
N PHE A 267 16.61 -10.87 5.53
CA PHE A 267 15.77 -9.65 5.59
C PHE A 267 15.74 -8.89 4.28
N ALA A 268 16.87 -8.84 3.56
CA ALA A 268 16.95 -8.16 2.25
C ALA A 268 15.98 -8.76 1.21
N ALA A 269 15.78 -10.09 1.26
CA ALA A 269 14.85 -10.80 0.38
C ALA A 269 13.37 -10.48 0.65
N LEU A 270 13.03 -9.96 1.82
CA LEU A 270 11.66 -9.59 2.20
C LEU A 270 11.28 -8.17 1.78
N LEU A 271 12.26 -7.36 1.40
CA LEU A 271 12.01 -5.97 1.04
C LEU A 271 11.18 -5.86 -0.24
N PRO A 272 10.17 -4.98 -0.30
CA PRO A 272 9.35 -4.81 -1.48
C PRO A 272 10.21 -4.35 -2.68
N ALA A 273 10.11 -5.07 -3.79
CA ALA A 273 10.89 -4.81 -4.99
C ALA A 273 10.70 -3.36 -5.48
N GLY A 274 11.80 -2.64 -5.72
CA GLY A 274 11.79 -1.27 -6.23
C GLY A 274 11.34 -0.20 -5.24
N LYS A 275 11.03 -0.56 -3.99
CA LYS A 275 10.60 0.39 -2.95
C LYS A 275 11.68 0.67 -1.90
N SER A 276 12.79 -0.03 -1.93
CA SER A 276 13.89 0.13 -0.99
C SER A 276 14.82 1.28 -1.39
N ARG A 277 15.21 2.08 -0.41
CA ARG A 277 16.19 3.16 -0.57
C ARG A 277 17.28 3.03 0.48
N THR A 278 18.51 2.93 0.05
CA THR A 278 19.65 2.81 0.94
C THR A 278 20.03 4.16 1.58
N ARG A 279 20.41 4.09 2.85
CA ARG A 279 20.94 5.24 3.61
C ARG A 279 22.23 4.84 4.32
N PRO A 280 23.13 5.78 4.55
CA PRO A 280 24.34 5.53 5.32
C PRO A 280 24.04 4.93 6.69
N PRO A 281 24.84 3.96 7.18
CA PRO A 281 24.59 3.26 8.45
C PRO A 281 24.47 4.18 9.67
N TRP A 282 25.20 5.30 9.69
CA TRP A 282 25.14 6.26 10.83
C TRP A 282 23.80 6.99 10.97
N HIS A 283 22.91 6.93 9.98
CA HIS A 283 21.53 7.43 10.11
C HIS A 283 20.69 6.54 11.02
N PHE A 284 21.10 5.29 11.22
CA PHE A 284 20.42 4.31 12.06
C PHE A 284 21.06 4.16 13.45
N GLU A 285 22.02 5.02 13.78
CA GLU A 285 22.70 5.00 15.07
C GLU A 285 21.74 5.38 16.22
N PRO A 286 21.48 4.48 17.19
CA PRO A 286 20.44 4.68 18.22
C PRO A 286 20.63 5.94 19.06
N ASP A 287 21.85 6.25 19.48
CA ASP A 287 22.11 7.43 20.34
C ASP A 287 21.90 8.75 19.59
N ALA A 288 22.29 8.82 18.34
CA ALA A 288 22.05 9.99 17.49
C ALA A 288 20.56 10.13 17.18
N ALA A 289 19.88 9.01 16.91
CA ALA A 289 18.46 8.94 16.69
C ALA A 289 17.65 9.41 17.92
N ALA A 290 18.01 8.93 19.12
CA ALA A 290 17.37 9.33 20.37
C ALA A 290 17.48 10.84 20.60
N ARG A 291 18.66 11.42 20.39
CA ARG A 291 18.84 12.88 20.48
C ARG A 291 17.99 13.65 19.45
N ALA A 292 17.93 13.16 18.24
CA ALA A 292 17.13 13.81 17.18
C ALA A 292 15.62 13.73 17.45
N LEU A 293 15.14 12.58 17.97
CA LEU A 293 13.74 12.36 18.35
C LEU A 293 13.34 13.18 19.57
N THR A 294 14.15 13.19 20.65
CA THR A 294 13.87 13.99 21.84
C THR A 294 13.81 15.48 21.53
N ALA A 295 14.72 15.97 20.67
CA ALA A 295 14.67 17.35 20.18
C ALA A 295 13.41 17.62 19.34
N GLN A 296 12.94 16.67 18.53
CA GLN A 296 11.72 16.81 17.73
C GLN A 296 10.47 16.83 18.61
N LEU A 297 10.42 15.96 19.60
CA LEU A 297 9.25 15.76 20.46
C LEU A 297 9.22 16.72 21.66
N GLY A 298 10.29 17.49 21.88
CA GLY A 298 10.40 18.45 23.00
C GLY A 298 10.45 17.77 24.36
N THR A 299 11.07 16.59 24.47
CA THR A 299 11.12 15.76 25.67
C THR A 299 12.58 15.50 26.12
N LEU A 300 12.79 15.13 27.37
CA LEU A 300 14.11 14.81 27.90
C LEU A 300 14.61 13.45 27.44
N ASP A 301 13.72 12.46 27.34
CA ASP A 301 14.01 11.09 26.93
C ASP A 301 12.82 10.47 26.18
N LEU A 302 12.95 9.21 25.81
CA LEU A 302 11.90 8.45 25.12
C LEU A 302 11.15 7.48 26.04
N ALA A 303 11.41 7.48 27.37
CA ALA A 303 10.79 6.57 28.32
C ALA A 303 9.27 6.79 28.40
N GLY A 304 8.84 8.06 28.38
CA GLY A 304 7.42 8.43 28.37
C GLY A 304 6.62 7.89 27.16
N TYR A 305 7.31 7.55 26.09
CA TYR A 305 6.73 6.90 24.89
C TYR A 305 6.89 5.38 24.91
N GLY A 306 7.60 4.81 25.90
CA GLY A 306 7.91 3.38 25.96
C GLY A 306 8.97 2.92 24.94
N ALA A 307 9.77 3.83 24.38
CA ALA A 307 10.74 3.56 23.34
C ALA A 307 12.19 3.52 23.82
N ALA A 308 12.45 3.76 25.12
CA ALA A 308 13.81 3.83 25.67
C ALA A 308 14.59 2.54 25.51
N ASP A 309 13.92 1.39 25.65
CA ASP A 309 14.52 0.06 25.60
C ASP A 309 14.42 -0.60 24.19
N LEU A 310 14.16 0.21 23.13
CA LEU A 310 13.98 -0.25 21.75
C LEU A 310 15.02 0.40 20.81
N PRO A 311 16.32 0.09 20.98
CA PRO A 311 17.40 0.79 20.25
C PRO A 311 17.32 0.65 18.73
N LEU A 312 16.94 -0.53 18.22
CA LEU A 312 16.83 -0.74 16.78
C LEU A 312 15.66 0.04 16.20
N ALA A 313 14.50 0.06 16.88
CA ALA A 313 13.33 0.83 16.46
C ALA A 313 13.59 2.34 16.53
N VAL A 314 14.29 2.80 17.55
CA VAL A 314 14.75 4.20 17.71
C VAL A 314 15.70 4.57 16.58
N GLY A 315 16.68 3.72 16.26
CA GLY A 315 17.59 3.92 15.12
C GLY A 315 16.85 4.06 13.79
N ALA A 316 15.88 3.18 13.51
CA ALA A 316 15.02 3.26 12.33
C ALA A 316 14.19 4.56 12.31
N ALA A 317 13.63 4.97 13.47
CA ALA A 317 12.89 6.23 13.59
C ALA A 317 13.76 7.47 13.33
N GLY A 318 15.02 7.45 13.80
CA GLY A 318 15.99 8.51 13.54
C GLY A 318 16.29 8.66 12.05
N ALA A 319 16.48 7.55 11.35
CA ALA A 319 16.71 7.54 9.90
C ALA A 319 15.51 8.12 9.14
N LEU A 320 14.26 7.77 9.57
CA LEU A 320 13.04 8.36 9.01
C LEU A 320 12.97 9.87 9.22
N LEU A 321 13.15 10.31 10.45
CA LEU A 321 13.07 11.73 10.80
C LEU A 321 14.09 12.56 10.02
N GLN A 322 15.34 12.05 9.91
CA GLN A 322 16.38 12.71 9.13
C GLN A 322 16.00 12.79 7.65
N PHE A 323 15.51 11.69 7.07
CA PHE A 323 15.10 11.65 5.66
C PHE A 323 13.96 12.63 5.36
N VAL A 324 12.97 12.72 6.25
CA VAL A 324 11.85 13.66 6.07
C VAL A 324 12.33 15.11 6.19
N ARG A 325 13.23 15.42 7.12
CA ARG A 325 13.86 16.76 7.23
C ARG A 325 14.66 17.12 5.97
N ASP A 326 15.43 16.17 5.43
CA ASP A 326 16.20 16.36 4.20
C ASP A 326 15.31 16.60 2.98
N THR A 327 14.13 15.95 2.94
CA THR A 327 13.22 16.02 1.79
C THR A 327 12.23 17.17 1.86
N GLN A 328 11.67 17.46 3.03
CA GLN A 328 10.70 18.55 3.21
C GLN A 328 11.36 19.92 3.40
N ARG A 329 12.59 19.94 3.95
CA ARG A 329 13.38 21.17 4.20
C ARG A 329 12.65 22.24 5.01
N THR A 330 11.73 21.81 5.86
CA THR A 330 10.92 22.66 6.76
C THR A 330 10.81 22.00 8.13
N ALA A 331 10.37 22.78 9.13
CA ALA A 331 9.99 22.24 10.42
C ALA A 331 8.82 21.26 10.28
N LEU A 332 8.74 20.30 11.19
CA LEU A 332 7.74 19.22 11.21
C LEU A 332 6.89 19.30 12.49
N PRO A 333 6.20 20.43 12.78
CA PRO A 333 5.50 20.62 14.05
C PRO A 333 4.32 19.67 14.28
N HIS A 334 3.83 19.02 13.23
CA HIS A 334 2.77 18.02 13.29
C HIS A 334 3.27 16.64 13.74
N LEU A 335 4.59 16.38 13.78
CA LEU A 335 5.18 15.17 14.35
C LEU A 335 5.44 15.39 15.85
N ARG A 336 4.44 15.05 16.69
CA ARG A 336 4.40 15.38 18.12
C ARG A 336 4.53 14.18 19.05
N ALA A 337 4.33 12.98 18.54
CA ALA A 337 4.33 11.77 19.33
C ALA A 337 4.99 10.62 18.57
N LEU A 338 5.63 9.73 19.31
CA LEU A 338 6.12 8.45 18.85
C LEU A 338 5.30 7.36 19.54
N ARG A 339 4.70 6.47 18.76
CA ARG A 339 3.87 5.38 19.27
C ARG A 339 4.63 4.07 19.18
N VAL A 340 4.81 3.40 20.30
CA VAL A 340 5.31 2.02 20.32
C VAL A 340 4.13 1.06 20.08
N GLU A 341 4.26 0.18 19.10
CA GLU A 341 3.30 -0.88 18.82
C GLU A 341 3.90 -2.22 19.26
N ALA A 342 3.53 -2.68 20.47
CA ALA A 342 3.87 -4.04 20.90
C ALA A 342 3.12 -5.07 20.05
N ARG A 343 3.81 -6.08 19.52
CA ARG A 343 3.20 -7.13 18.71
C ARG A 343 2.18 -7.95 19.49
N GLU A 344 2.44 -8.18 20.76
CA GLU A 344 1.62 -8.97 21.68
C GLU A 344 0.29 -8.28 22.03
N ALA A 345 0.21 -6.95 21.84
CA ALA A 345 -1.03 -6.19 22.02
C ALA A 345 -2.02 -6.34 20.85
N ALA A 346 -1.63 -7.07 19.80
CA ALA A 346 -2.46 -7.36 18.65
C ALA A 346 -2.67 -8.85 18.43
N LEU A 347 -3.84 -9.23 17.90
CA LEU A 347 -4.08 -10.54 17.35
C LEU A 347 -3.18 -10.71 16.12
N GLN A 348 -2.17 -11.57 16.24
CA GLN A 348 -1.16 -11.71 15.19
C GLN A 348 -1.73 -12.49 14.00
N ILE A 349 -1.62 -11.91 12.82
CA ILE A 349 -2.05 -12.47 11.54
C ILE A 349 -0.84 -12.39 10.61
N ASP A 350 -0.32 -13.53 10.19
CA ASP A 350 0.85 -13.56 9.29
C ASP A 350 0.48 -13.13 7.87
N ALA A 351 1.47 -12.92 7.03
CA ALA A 351 1.30 -12.43 5.67
C ALA A 351 0.43 -13.37 4.81
N VAL A 352 0.60 -14.68 4.99
CA VAL A 352 -0.16 -15.71 4.25
C VAL A 352 -1.61 -15.70 4.70
N THR A 353 -1.84 -15.71 6.01
CA THR A 353 -3.19 -15.66 6.60
C THR A 353 -3.94 -14.41 6.18
N ARG A 354 -3.28 -13.26 6.16
CA ARG A 354 -3.88 -11.99 5.71
C ARG A 354 -4.39 -12.09 4.28
N ARG A 355 -3.59 -12.64 3.37
CA ARG A 355 -3.99 -12.87 1.97
C ARG A 355 -5.10 -13.92 1.85
N ASN A 356 -4.97 -15.04 2.56
CA ASN A 356 -5.96 -16.13 2.52
C ASN A 356 -7.34 -15.72 3.05
N LEU A 357 -7.39 -14.82 4.02
CA LEU A 357 -8.64 -14.27 4.56
C LEU A 357 -9.18 -13.07 3.75
N GLU A 358 -8.44 -12.62 2.73
CA GLU A 358 -8.80 -11.48 1.89
C GLU A 358 -9.19 -10.25 2.72
N ILE A 359 -8.31 -9.89 3.68
CA ILE A 359 -8.59 -8.81 4.63
C ILE A 359 -8.62 -7.46 3.92
N ASP A 360 -7.55 -7.11 3.17
CA ASP A 360 -7.36 -5.82 2.52
C ASP A 360 -7.03 -5.93 1.02
N SER A 361 -6.71 -7.13 0.55
CA SER A 361 -6.42 -7.45 -0.85
C SER A 361 -7.12 -8.74 -1.24
N SER A 362 -7.64 -8.82 -2.47
CA SER A 362 -8.29 -10.01 -2.99
C SER A 362 -7.37 -10.78 -3.94
N SER A 363 -7.28 -12.08 -3.74
CA SER A 363 -6.53 -13.00 -4.62
C SER A 363 -7.11 -13.06 -6.04
N GLY A 364 -8.40 -12.80 -6.19
CA GLY A 364 -9.11 -12.77 -7.47
C GLY A 364 -9.09 -11.40 -8.18
N GLY A 365 -8.34 -10.41 -7.66
CA GLY A 365 -8.27 -9.06 -8.23
C GLY A 365 -9.55 -8.21 -8.06
N ARG A 366 -10.51 -8.67 -7.27
CA ARG A 366 -11.74 -7.94 -6.94
C ARG A 366 -11.55 -7.15 -5.65
N GLU A 367 -11.21 -5.87 -5.76
CA GLU A 367 -11.01 -5.00 -4.59
C GLU A 367 -12.29 -4.84 -3.73
N ASP A 368 -13.47 -4.97 -4.33
CA ASP A 368 -14.77 -4.91 -3.64
C ASP A 368 -15.10 -6.16 -2.80
N ALA A 369 -14.35 -7.24 -2.96
CA ALA A 369 -14.54 -8.52 -2.28
C ALA A 369 -13.59 -8.75 -1.10
N THR A 370 -13.12 -7.67 -0.44
CA THR A 370 -12.29 -7.75 0.76
C THR A 370 -13.09 -7.42 2.03
N LEU A 371 -12.57 -7.82 3.21
CA LEU A 371 -13.19 -7.47 4.48
C LEU A 371 -13.23 -5.96 4.68
N VAL A 372 -12.14 -5.26 4.38
CA VAL A 372 -12.08 -3.79 4.47
C VAL A 372 -13.11 -3.13 3.57
N ALA A 373 -13.25 -3.57 2.31
CA ALA A 373 -14.23 -2.99 1.38
C ALA A 373 -15.67 -3.22 1.82
N LEU A 374 -15.95 -4.35 2.49
CA LEU A 374 -17.27 -4.60 3.09
C LEU A 374 -17.57 -3.63 4.24
N LEU A 375 -16.57 -3.36 5.09
CA LEU A 375 -16.74 -2.56 6.30
C LEU A 375 -16.71 -1.05 6.05
N ASP A 376 -16.00 -0.60 5.00
CA ASP A 376 -15.76 0.82 4.75
C ASP A 376 -17.00 1.55 4.22
N THR A 377 -17.84 1.96 5.15
CA THR A 377 -18.96 2.88 4.94
C THR A 377 -18.76 4.22 5.62
N THR A 378 -17.51 4.54 5.97
CA THR A 378 -17.13 5.77 6.65
C THR A 378 -17.51 7.02 5.84
N MET A 379 -17.85 8.09 6.57
CA MET A 379 -18.24 9.38 5.99
C MET A 379 -17.03 10.25 5.63
N THR A 380 -15.91 10.05 6.34
CA THR A 380 -14.68 10.84 6.17
C THR A 380 -13.51 9.98 5.66
N ALA A 381 -12.59 10.57 4.94
CA ALA A 381 -11.38 9.90 4.48
C ALA A 381 -10.48 9.46 5.66
N MET A 382 -10.39 10.28 6.72
CA MET A 382 -9.62 9.94 7.92
C MET A 382 -10.27 8.80 8.71
N GLY A 383 -11.60 8.69 8.74
CA GLY A 383 -12.33 7.54 9.30
C GLY A 383 -12.05 6.25 8.52
N ALA A 384 -12.00 6.30 7.19
CA ALA A 384 -11.64 5.16 6.36
C ALA A 384 -10.23 4.64 6.68
N ARG A 385 -9.26 5.54 6.86
CA ARG A 385 -7.89 5.17 7.27
C ARG A 385 -7.88 4.59 8.69
N ALA A 386 -8.65 5.14 9.63
CA ALA A 386 -8.78 4.62 10.99
C ALA A 386 -9.39 3.21 11.01
N LEU A 387 -10.45 2.98 10.26
CA LEU A 387 -11.08 1.66 10.10
C LEU A 387 -10.10 0.65 9.50
N ARG A 388 -9.39 1.02 8.43
CA ARG A 388 -8.38 0.16 7.78
C ARG A 388 -7.26 -0.21 8.74
N ARG A 389 -6.77 0.73 9.56
CA ARG A 389 -5.78 0.44 10.62
C ARG A 389 -6.33 -0.56 11.65
N ALA A 390 -7.56 -0.36 12.11
CA ALA A 390 -8.19 -1.26 13.07
C ALA A 390 -8.33 -2.67 12.52
N VAL A 391 -8.75 -2.83 11.27
CA VAL A 391 -8.89 -4.14 10.60
C VAL A 391 -7.52 -4.80 10.38
N ASN A 392 -6.50 -4.01 10.04
CA ASN A 392 -5.15 -4.50 9.82
C ASN A 392 -4.38 -4.80 11.12
N ARG A 393 -4.85 -4.29 12.26
CA ARG A 393 -4.26 -4.55 13.57
C ARG A 393 -5.36 -4.79 14.62
N PRO A 394 -6.04 -5.96 14.57
CA PRO A 394 -7.01 -6.33 15.60
C PRO A 394 -6.33 -6.42 16.97
N ILE A 395 -6.96 -5.94 18.02
CA ILE A 395 -6.37 -5.83 19.35
C ILE A 395 -6.72 -7.02 20.25
N THR A 396 -5.85 -7.29 21.23
CA THR A 396 -6.07 -8.34 22.24
C THR A 396 -6.57 -7.78 23.59
N ASP A 397 -6.51 -6.46 23.78
CA ASP A 397 -7.03 -5.81 25.00
C ASP A 397 -8.55 -5.94 25.09
N ARG A 398 -8.99 -6.77 26.02
CA ARG A 398 -10.40 -7.13 26.18
C ARG A 398 -11.23 -6.04 26.82
N ALA A 399 -10.61 -5.17 27.62
CA ALA A 399 -11.31 -4.02 28.21
C ALA A 399 -11.67 -3.01 27.10
N LEU A 400 -10.67 -2.67 26.27
CA LEU A 400 -10.88 -1.78 25.14
C LEU A 400 -11.84 -2.39 24.09
N LEU A 401 -11.80 -3.71 23.87
CA LEU A 401 -12.75 -4.38 22.99
C LEU A 401 -14.19 -4.30 23.52
N ARG A 402 -14.40 -4.55 24.83
CA ARG A 402 -15.73 -4.39 25.45
C ARG A 402 -16.25 -2.96 25.34
N ASP A 403 -15.38 -1.96 25.55
CA ASP A 403 -15.74 -0.55 25.35
C ASP A 403 -16.17 -0.25 23.91
N ARG A 404 -15.46 -0.80 22.91
CA ARG A 404 -15.84 -0.66 21.50
C ARG A 404 -17.16 -1.36 21.17
N HIS A 405 -17.35 -2.60 21.64
CA HIS A 405 -18.62 -3.32 21.45
C HIS A 405 -19.78 -2.57 22.11
N ALA A 406 -19.58 -2.00 23.29
CA ALA A 406 -20.58 -1.19 23.96
C ALA A 406 -20.91 0.09 23.18
N ALA A 407 -19.88 0.76 22.61
CA ALA A 407 -20.08 1.94 21.77
C ALA A 407 -20.85 1.60 20.48
N VAL A 408 -20.46 0.51 19.79
CA VAL A 408 -21.20 0.02 18.61
C VAL A 408 -22.65 -0.30 19.00
N GLY A 409 -22.89 -0.99 20.14
CA GLY A 409 -24.21 -1.31 20.64
C GLY A 409 -25.07 -0.08 20.92
N ALA A 410 -24.50 0.95 21.55
CA ALA A 410 -25.18 2.22 21.81
C ALA A 410 -25.59 2.95 20.52
N LEU A 411 -24.79 2.82 19.46
CA LEU A 411 -25.08 3.43 18.16
C LEU A 411 -26.06 2.60 17.32
N VAL A 412 -26.07 1.27 17.47
CA VAL A 412 -27.05 0.37 16.80
C VAL A 412 -28.44 0.56 17.40
N ALA A 413 -28.53 0.75 18.72
CA ALA A 413 -29.77 1.01 19.41
C ALA A 413 -30.49 2.22 18.81
N ASP A 414 -31.78 2.08 18.50
CA ASP A 414 -32.61 3.13 17.92
C ASP A 414 -32.02 3.79 16.66
N ARG A 415 -31.13 3.08 15.95
CA ARG A 415 -30.42 3.56 14.73
C ARG A 415 -29.66 4.88 14.96
N ARG A 416 -29.11 5.10 16.15
CA ARG A 416 -28.41 6.35 16.52
C ARG A 416 -27.13 6.61 15.73
N HIS A 417 -26.61 5.62 15.01
CA HIS A 417 -25.52 5.80 14.07
C HIS A 417 -25.87 6.71 12.87
N GLU A 418 -27.17 6.82 12.49
CA GLU A 418 -27.57 7.65 11.34
C GLU A 418 -27.34 9.15 11.57
N PRO A 419 -27.88 9.77 12.65
CA PRO A 419 -27.61 11.18 12.92
C PRO A 419 -26.13 11.46 13.17
N LEU A 420 -25.35 10.52 13.73
CA LEU A 420 -23.90 10.67 13.87
C LEU A 420 -23.22 10.72 12.50
N ARG A 421 -23.59 9.86 11.58
CA ARG A 421 -23.06 9.83 10.22
C ARG A 421 -23.43 11.09 9.43
N GLU A 422 -24.64 11.62 9.60
CA GLU A 422 -25.06 12.89 9.03
C GLU A 422 -24.20 14.06 9.54
N ALA A 423 -23.92 14.12 10.84
CA ALA A 423 -23.07 15.13 11.44
C ALA A 423 -21.60 15.03 11.00
N LEU A 424 -21.09 13.83 10.70
CA LEU A 424 -19.74 13.60 10.18
C LEU A 424 -19.60 13.93 8.69
N SER A 425 -20.68 13.87 7.91
CA SER A 425 -20.66 14.01 6.44
C SER A 425 -20.01 15.30 5.93
N PRO A 426 -20.23 16.47 6.54
CA PRO A 426 -19.62 17.73 6.07
C PRO A 426 -18.13 17.87 6.46
N ILE A 427 -17.60 16.95 7.27
CA ILE A 427 -16.23 17.03 7.78
C ILE A 427 -15.26 16.44 6.75
N GLY A 428 -14.38 17.27 6.23
CA GLY A 428 -13.34 16.88 5.28
C GLY A 428 -12.14 16.18 5.96
N ASP A 429 -11.06 16.00 5.19
CA ASP A 429 -9.82 15.36 5.68
C ASP A 429 -8.98 16.33 6.50
N VAL A 430 -9.39 16.54 7.75
CA VAL A 430 -8.74 17.46 8.69
C VAL A 430 -7.30 17.05 8.97
N GLU A 431 -7.00 15.75 9.14
CA GLU A 431 -5.63 15.26 9.36
C GLU A 431 -4.66 15.77 8.29
N ARG A 432 -5.01 15.60 7.01
CA ARG A 432 -4.17 16.02 5.90
C ARG A 432 -4.15 17.54 5.70
N MET A 433 -5.22 18.24 6.04
CA MET A 433 -5.23 19.71 6.05
C MET A 433 -4.25 20.25 7.08
N LEU A 434 -4.26 19.72 8.30
CA LEU A 434 -3.36 20.12 9.38
C LEU A 434 -1.88 19.84 9.04
N ALA A 435 -1.58 18.71 8.43
CA ALA A 435 -0.22 18.43 7.97
C ALA A 435 0.26 19.45 6.93
N ARG A 436 -0.60 19.84 5.97
CA ARG A 436 -0.25 20.87 4.98
C ARG A 436 -0.09 22.27 5.59
N ILE A 437 -0.88 22.61 6.60
CA ILE A 437 -0.72 23.83 7.39
C ILE A 437 0.65 23.82 8.09
N ALA A 438 0.97 22.73 8.79
CA ALA A 438 2.24 22.53 9.47
C ALA A 438 3.46 22.63 8.53
N LEU A 439 3.36 22.04 7.35
CA LEU A 439 4.40 22.05 6.31
C LEU A 439 4.41 23.34 5.47
N ARG A 440 3.53 24.30 5.74
CA ARG A 440 3.33 25.54 4.98
C ARG A 440 3.07 25.33 3.48
N THR A 441 2.43 24.20 3.15
CA THR A 441 2.02 23.83 1.79
C THR A 441 0.51 23.90 1.58
N ALA A 442 -0.22 24.40 2.58
CA ALA A 442 -1.68 24.56 2.53
C ALA A 442 -2.11 25.48 1.39
N ARG A 443 -3.25 25.18 0.80
CA ARG A 443 -3.92 25.98 -0.23
C ARG A 443 -5.18 26.61 0.35
N PRO A 444 -5.74 27.66 -0.28
CA PRO A 444 -6.96 28.31 0.22
C PRO A 444 -8.10 27.32 0.53
N ARG A 445 -8.28 26.30 -0.32
CA ARG A 445 -9.26 25.24 -0.12
C ARG A 445 -9.06 24.43 1.16
N ASP A 446 -7.84 24.32 1.67
CA ASP A 446 -7.56 23.57 2.90
C ASP A 446 -8.09 24.34 4.12
N LEU A 447 -7.95 25.67 4.12
CA LEU A 447 -8.47 26.52 5.18
C LEU A 447 -10.00 26.67 5.11
N THR A 448 -10.58 26.72 3.91
CA THR A 448 -12.06 26.66 3.80
C THR A 448 -12.61 25.31 4.22
N GLY A 449 -11.92 24.22 3.89
CA GLY A 449 -12.27 22.87 4.36
C GLY A 449 -12.18 22.75 5.89
N LEU A 450 -11.13 23.29 6.51
CA LEU A 450 -10.98 23.34 7.96
C LEU A 450 -12.09 24.19 8.58
N ARG A 451 -12.42 25.37 8.02
CA ARG A 451 -13.52 26.23 8.48
C ARG A 451 -14.86 25.48 8.48
N LEU A 452 -15.15 24.71 7.43
CA LEU A 452 -16.37 23.90 7.32
C LEU A 452 -16.38 22.76 8.35
N ALA A 453 -15.25 22.07 8.52
CA ALA A 453 -15.10 21.01 9.51
C ALA A 453 -15.34 21.52 10.95
N LEU A 454 -14.71 22.64 11.31
CA LEU A 454 -14.90 23.24 12.64
C LEU A 454 -16.34 23.77 12.84
N ALA A 455 -17.00 24.25 11.79
CA ALA A 455 -18.40 24.67 11.86
C ALA A 455 -19.38 23.50 12.05
N ALA A 456 -18.96 22.26 11.73
CA ALA A 456 -19.75 21.04 11.92
C ALA A 456 -19.59 20.42 13.32
N LEU A 457 -18.70 20.93 14.19
CA LEU A 457 -18.47 20.36 15.54
C LEU A 457 -19.67 20.57 16.51
N PRO A 458 -20.35 21.71 16.56
CA PRO A 458 -21.49 21.88 17.47
C PRO A 458 -22.63 20.85 17.24
N PRO A 459 -23.13 20.59 16.02
CA PRO A 459 -24.09 19.51 15.80
C PRO A 459 -23.54 18.12 16.11
N LEU A 460 -22.26 17.86 15.91
CA LEU A 460 -21.62 16.60 16.28
C LEU A 460 -21.66 16.41 17.82
N HIS A 461 -21.30 17.43 18.58
CA HIS A 461 -21.39 17.41 20.05
C HIS A 461 -22.83 17.15 20.53
N ALA A 462 -23.81 17.80 19.92
CA ALA A 462 -25.21 17.61 20.28
C ALA A 462 -25.68 16.15 20.09
N VAL A 463 -25.25 15.51 19.02
CA VAL A 463 -25.52 14.08 18.78
C VAL A 463 -24.79 13.22 19.80
N LEU A 464 -23.52 13.46 20.07
CA LEU A 464 -22.72 12.66 21.00
C LEU A 464 -23.20 12.75 22.45
N ALA A 465 -23.72 13.90 22.88
CA ALA A 465 -24.27 14.11 24.23
C ALA A 465 -25.48 13.21 24.55
N ALA A 466 -26.15 12.67 23.55
CA ALA A 466 -27.29 11.76 23.70
C ALA A 466 -26.87 10.29 23.97
N HIS A 467 -25.57 9.96 24.02
CA HIS A 467 -25.09 8.59 24.17
C HIS A 467 -24.51 8.31 25.55
N ASP A 468 -24.92 7.18 26.12
CA ASP A 468 -24.42 6.69 27.40
C ASP A 468 -23.39 5.57 27.21
N SER A 469 -22.23 5.93 26.61
CA SER A 469 -21.09 5.02 26.41
C SER A 469 -19.81 5.69 26.84
N PRO A 470 -18.99 5.06 27.72
CA PRO A 470 -17.73 5.64 28.19
C PRO A 470 -16.75 5.98 27.05
N LEU A 471 -16.68 5.14 26.02
CA LEU A 471 -15.83 5.41 24.85
C LEU A 471 -16.34 6.61 24.05
N LEU A 472 -17.65 6.69 23.75
CA LEU A 472 -18.22 7.83 23.01
C LEU A 472 -18.09 9.14 23.82
N ALA A 473 -18.27 9.10 25.14
CA ALA A 473 -18.06 10.26 26.00
C ALA A 473 -16.60 10.73 25.99
N ARG A 474 -15.64 9.81 26.06
CA ARG A 474 -14.19 10.14 25.94
C ARG A 474 -13.84 10.74 24.59
N LEU A 475 -14.36 10.17 23.50
CA LEU A 475 -14.13 10.70 22.16
C LEU A 475 -14.79 12.07 21.98
N SER A 476 -16.01 12.27 22.50
CA SER A 476 -16.69 13.57 22.51
C SER A 476 -15.87 14.64 23.23
N ALA A 477 -15.29 14.30 24.38
CA ALA A 477 -14.41 15.23 25.12
C ALA A 477 -13.11 15.55 24.38
N ALA A 478 -12.58 14.63 23.55
CA ALA A 478 -11.41 14.85 22.73
C ALA A 478 -11.69 15.68 21.47
N VAL A 479 -12.95 15.75 21.03
CA VAL A 479 -13.41 16.66 19.96
C VAL A 479 -13.58 18.06 20.57
N GLY A 480 -12.56 18.90 20.51
CA GLY A 480 -12.61 20.28 21.06
C GLY A 480 -13.70 21.15 20.37
N GLU A 481 -13.99 22.30 20.97
CA GLU A 481 -14.95 23.26 20.40
C GLU A 481 -14.35 24.14 19.30
N HIS A 482 -13.08 24.52 19.41
CA HIS A 482 -12.29 25.31 18.44
C HIS A 482 -12.97 26.59 17.95
N THR A 483 -13.69 27.27 18.86
CA THR A 483 -14.45 28.50 18.55
C THR A 483 -13.55 29.67 18.15
N ALA A 484 -12.34 29.75 18.72
CA ALA A 484 -11.36 30.79 18.42
C ALA A 484 -10.82 30.62 16.99
N GLU A 485 -10.40 29.40 16.62
CA GLU A 485 -9.88 29.04 15.31
C GLU A 485 -10.95 29.20 14.22
N LEU A 486 -12.18 28.77 14.49
CA LEU A 486 -13.31 28.99 13.62
C LEU A 486 -13.59 30.48 13.40
N GLY A 487 -13.56 31.26 14.48
CA GLY A 487 -13.72 32.72 14.43
C GLY A 487 -12.61 33.41 13.62
N LEU A 488 -11.36 32.95 13.77
CA LEU A 488 -10.22 33.42 12.99
C LEU A 488 -10.42 33.12 11.50
N LEU A 489 -10.71 31.87 11.15
CA LEU A 489 -10.92 31.45 9.75
C LEU A 489 -12.07 32.16 9.06
N ARG A 490 -13.18 32.45 9.78
CA ARG A 490 -14.31 33.21 9.27
C ARG A 490 -13.97 34.66 8.97
N ARG A 491 -13.12 35.28 9.80
CA ARG A 491 -12.70 36.68 9.59
C ARG A 491 -11.61 36.80 8.54
N ALA A 492 -10.66 35.82 8.50
CA ALA A 492 -9.45 35.94 7.68
C ALA A 492 -9.62 35.46 6.24
N ILE A 493 -10.42 34.42 6.01
CA ILE A 493 -10.56 33.78 4.69
C ILE A 493 -11.85 34.20 4.02
N ALA A 494 -11.78 34.66 2.77
CA ALA A 494 -12.93 34.96 1.95
C ALA A 494 -13.92 33.79 1.90
N GLU A 495 -15.19 34.05 1.68
CA GLU A 495 -16.21 32.99 1.61
C GLU A 495 -15.92 32.04 0.45
N GLU A 496 -15.61 32.61 -0.73
CA GLU A 496 -15.16 31.91 -1.93
C GLU A 496 -13.75 32.41 -2.32
N PRO A 497 -12.68 31.89 -1.72
CA PRO A 497 -11.34 32.36 -2.01
C PRO A 497 -10.87 31.88 -3.37
N ALA A 498 -9.94 32.61 -3.98
CA ALA A 498 -9.25 32.17 -5.18
C ALA A 498 -8.56 30.82 -4.96
N ALA A 499 -8.46 30.01 -6.01
CA ALA A 499 -7.87 28.67 -5.95
C ALA A 499 -6.40 28.67 -5.53
N MET A 500 -5.66 29.72 -5.86
CA MET A 500 -4.24 29.89 -5.56
C MET A 500 -3.97 31.28 -4.97
N LEU A 501 -3.12 31.34 -3.96
CA LEU A 501 -2.73 32.58 -3.29
C LEU A 501 -2.15 33.64 -4.28
N ARG A 502 -1.43 33.21 -5.31
CA ARG A 502 -0.87 34.09 -6.36
C ARG A 502 -1.90 34.84 -7.19
N ASP A 503 -3.15 34.36 -7.20
CA ASP A 503 -4.23 34.98 -7.98
C ASP A 503 -4.85 36.14 -7.23
N GLY A 504 -4.62 36.24 -5.90
CA GLY A 504 -5.19 37.25 -5.00
C GLY A 504 -6.66 36.97 -4.65
N GLY A 505 -7.18 37.64 -3.66
CA GLY A 505 -8.59 37.50 -3.23
C GLY A 505 -8.83 36.32 -2.29
N VAL A 506 -7.81 35.88 -1.56
CA VAL A 506 -7.88 34.79 -0.57
C VAL A 506 -8.26 35.34 0.81
N ILE A 507 -7.64 36.44 1.25
CA ILE A 507 -7.96 37.10 2.52
C ILE A 507 -9.28 37.86 2.39
N ALA A 508 -10.14 37.73 3.39
CA ALA A 508 -11.45 38.37 3.40
C ALA A 508 -11.35 39.91 3.41
N PRO A 509 -12.26 40.64 2.77
CA PRO A 509 -12.41 42.09 2.95
C PRO A 509 -12.68 42.44 4.42
N GLY A 510 -12.07 43.51 4.91
CA GLY A 510 -12.22 43.95 6.29
C GLY A 510 -11.29 43.24 7.30
N PHE A 511 -10.46 42.28 6.85
CA PHE A 511 -9.48 41.65 7.73
C PHE A 511 -8.23 42.52 7.96
N ASP A 512 -7.75 43.19 6.93
CA ASP A 512 -6.56 44.06 7.01
C ASP A 512 -6.80 45.36 6.20
N ALA A 513 -6.83 46.49 6.89
CA ALA A 513 -7.13 47.80 6.29
C ALA A 513 -6.13 48.19 5.19
N ALA A 514 -4.83 47.85 5.36
CA ALA A 514 -3.81 48.18 4.34
C ALA A 514 -4.00 47.36 3.06
N LEU A 515 -4.42 46.10 3.18
CA LEU A 515 -4.74 45.25 2.04
C LEU A 515 -5.99 45.80 1.30
N ASP A 516 -7.01 46.21 2.03
CA ASP A 516 -8.24 46.74 1.45
C ASP A 516 -7.98 48.05 0.72
N GLU A 517 -7.14 48.94 1.27
CA GLU A 517 -6.72 50.18 0.56
C GLU A 517 -5.99 49.84 -0.74
N LEU A 518 -5.04 48.90 -0.72
CA LEU A 518 -4.30 48.46 -1.91
C LEU A 518 -5.22 47.87 -2.98
N ARG A 519 -6.21 47.05 -2.56
CA ARG A 519 -7.22 46.48 -3.44
C ARG A 519 -8.14 47.55 -4.07
N HIS A 520 -8.54 48.55 -3.26
CA HIS A 520 -9.34 49.67 -3.74
C HIS A 520 -8.61 50.47 -4.83
N ILE A 521 -7.33 50.79 -4.59
CA ILE A 521 -6.49 51.44 -5.60
C ILE A 521 -6.36 50.61 -6.89
N ALA A 522 -6.34 49.29 -6.77
CA ALA A 522 -6.22 48.38 -7.91
C ALA A 522 -7.55 48.15 -8.64
N SER A 523 -8.73 48.31 -7.98
CA SER A 523 -10.06 48.06 -8.53
C SER A 523 -10.66 49.29 -9.25
N ASP A 524 -10.29 50.49 -8.83
CA ASP A 524 -10.78 51.75 -9.42
C ASP A 524 -10.29 52.01 -10.85
N THR A 525 -9.58 51.02 -11.40
CA THR A 525 -8.96 51.09 -12.71
C THR A 525 -9.96 51.35 -13.84
N ASP A 526 -11.11 50.63 -13.84
CA ASP A 526 -12.11 50.74 -14.93
C ASP A 526 -12.84 52.08 -14.91
N ALA A 527 -13.16 52.61 -13.74
CA ALA A 527 -13.80 53.93 -13.59
C ALA A 527 -12.86 55.03 -14.05
N PHE A 528 -11.58 55.00 -13.62
CA PHE A 528 -10.57 55.96 -14.06
C PHE A 528 -10.33 55.89 -15.58
N LEU A 529 -10.25 54.69 -16.15
CA LEU A 529 -10.05 54.53 -17.61
C LEU A 529 -11.23 55.09 -18.42
N LEU A 530 -12.46 54.85 -17.99
CA LEU A 530 -13.66 55.42 -18.64
C LEU A 530 -13.70 56.95 -18.56
N GLU A 531 -13.37 57.50 -17.39
CA GLU A 531 -13.28 58.94 -17.21
C GLU A 531 -12.15 59.56 -18.05
N LEU A 532 -10.97 58.97 -18.04
CA LEU A 532 -9.84 59.38 -18.87
C LEU A 532 -10.16 59.27 -20.35
N GLU A 533 -10.82 58.16 -20.79
CA GLU A 533 -11.25 57.98 -22.17
C GLU A 533 -12.22 59.10 -22.62
N ALA A 534 -13.23 59.39 -21.81
CA ALA A 534 -14.19 60.43 -22.08
C ALA A 534 -13.51 61.82 -22.14
N ARG A 535 -12.61 62.12 -21.19
CA ARG A 535 -11.86 63.37 -21.12
C ARG A 535 -10.89 63.51 -22.31
N GLU A 536 -10.16 62.47 -22.67
CA GLU A 536 -9.23 62.49 -23.78
C GLU A 536 -9.92 62.56 -25.13
N ARG A 537 -11.11 61.93 -25.31
CA ARG A 537 -11.96 62.16 -26.49
C ARG A 537 -12.42 63.60 -26.62
N ALA A 538 -12.85 64.21 -25.53
CA ALA A 538 -13.26 65.62 -25.49
C ALA A 538 -12.08 66.58 -25.78
N ARG A 539 -10.89 66.28 -25.22
CA ARG A 539 -9.69 67.11 -25.40
C ARG A 539 -9.14 67.05 -26.82
N THR A 540 -9.12 65.87 -27.42
CA THR A 540 -8.45 65.63 -28.71
C THR A 540 -9.41 65.67 -29.88
N GLY A 541 -10.70 65.57 -29.66
CA GLY A 541 -11.70 65.45 -30.72
C GLY A 541 -11.72 64.11 -31.46
N LEU A 542 -10.92 63.15 -31.03
CA LEU A 542 -10.76 61.85 -31.66
C LEU A 542 -11.82 60.85 -31.15
N ALA A 543 -12.95 60.79 -31.83
CA ALA A 543 -14.12 60.00 -31.44
C ALA A 543 -13.87 58.49 -31.34
N GLN A 544 -12.87 57.96 -32.08
CA GLN A 544 -12.55 56.53 -32.09
C GLN A 544 -11.45 56.14 -31.09
N LEU A 545 -10.99 57.05 -30.22
CA LEU A 545 -10.04 56.79 -29.17
C LEU A 545 -10.61 55.77 -28.20
N LYS A 546 -9.82 54.74 -27.88
CA LYS A 546 -10.13 53.69 -26.88
C LYS A 546 -8.98 53.49 -25.96
N LEU A 547 -9.24 53.45 -24.67
CA LEU A 547 -8.28 52.96 -23.69
C LEU A 547 -8.39 51.44 -23.54
N GLY A 548 -7.24 50.81 -23.40
CA GLY A 548 -7.17 49.35 -23.24
C GLY A 548 -5.97 48.92 -22.41
N TYR A 549 -6.01 47.68 -21.95
CA TYR A 549 -4.92 47.05 -21.19
C TYR A 549 -4.46 45.75 -21.87
N ASN A 550 -3.15 45.52 -21.89
CA ASN A 550 -2.57 44.28 -22.37
C ASN A 550 -1.46 43.84 -21.39
N ARG A 551 -1.46 42.59 -21.02
CA ARG A 551 -0.49 42.02 -20.06
C ARG A 551 0.99 42.24 -20.42
N VAL A 552 1.31 42.33 -21.72
CA VAL A 552 2.69 42.50 -22.24
C VAL A 552 3.07 43.99 -22.32
N GLN A 553 2.10 44.83 -22.61
CA GLN A 553 2.32 46.25 -22.96
C GLN A 553 1.77 47.24 -21.91
N GLY A 554 1.01 46.75 -20.91
CA GLY A 554 0.32 47.61 -19.94
C GLY A 554 -0.87 48.39 -20.55
N PHE A 555 -1.17 49.56 -20.00
CA PHE A 555 -2.24 50.44 -20.47
C PHE A 555 -1.83 51.19 -21.72
N PHE A 556 -2.78 51.38 -22.64
CA PHE A 556 -2.54 52.12 -23.87
C PHE A 556 -3.81 52.80 -24.37
N ILE A 557 -3.63 53.89 -25.12
CA ILE A 557 -4.62 54.54 -25.93
C ILE A 557 -4.50 54.01 -27.34
N GLU A 558 -5.55 53.40 -27.87
CA GLU A 558 -5.60 52.84 -29.22
C GLU A 558 -6.37 53.71 -30.13
N LEU A 559 -5.79 54.07 -31.31
CA LEU A 559 -6.35 54.86 -32.34
C LEU A 559 -6.21 54.16 -33.69
N PRO A 560 -7.21 54.28 -34.62
CA PRO A 560 -7.04 53.85 -35.99
C PRO A 560 -5.86 54.59 -36.65
N ARG A 561 -5.13 53.91 -37.55
CA ARG A 561 -3.98 54.49 -38.27
C ARG A 561 -4.31 55.78 -39.01
N SER A 562 -5.54 55.94 -39.49
CA SER A 562 -6.03 57.17 -40.16
C SER A 562 -6.00 58.41 -39.25
N GLN A 563 -6.09 58.24 -37.95
CA GLN A 563 -6.12 59.32 -36.97
C GLN A 563 -4.79 59.46 -36.19
N ALA A 564 -3.83 58.60 -36.45
CA ALA A 564 -2.55 58.54 -35.71
C ALA A 564 -1.64 59.76 -36.01
N ALA A 565 -1.89 60.52 -37.05
CA ALA A 565 -1.14 61.74 -37.35
C ALA A 565 -1.70 63.00 -36.66
N GLU A 566 -2.90 62.89 -36.06
CA GLU A 566 -3.63 64.01 -35.44
C GLU A 566 -3.45 64.04 -33.92
N VAL A 567 -2.59 63.15 -33.38
CA VAL A 567 -2.40 63.02 -31.92
C VAL A 567 -1.60 64.18 -31.34
N PRO A 568 -1.91 64.65 -30.12
CA PRO A 568 -1.16 65.66 -29.43
C PRO A 568 0.31 65.21 -29.16
N PRO A 569 1.25 66.17 -28.96
CA PRO A 569 2.66 65.83 -28.77
C PRO A 569 3.00 65.09 -27.47
N ASP A 570 2.06 65.03 -26.51
CA ASP A 570 2.18 64.28 -25.26
C ASP A 570 1.84 62.77 -25.43
N TYR A 571 1.36 62.34 -26.63
CA TYR A 571 1.10 60.95 -26.95
C TYR A 571 2.38 60.30 -27.42
N LEU A 572 3.00 59.50 -26.54
CA LEU A 572 4.18 58.72 -26.88
C LEU A 572 3.76 57.38 -27.50
N ARG A 573 4.26 57.14 -28.75
CA ARG A 573 3.96 55.91 -29.48
C ARG A 573 4.57 54.71 -28.73
N ARG A 574 3.74 53.70 -28.42
CA ARG A 574 4.09 52.47 -27.71
C ARG A 574 4.21 51.27 -28.65
N GLN A 575 3.25 51.12 -29.58
CA GLN A 575 3.19 50.03 -30.53
C GLN A 575 2.39 50.35 -31.77
N THR A 576 2.85 49.79 -32.90
CA THR A 576 2.06 49.79 -34.15
C THR A 576 1.49 48.41 -34.38
N VAL A 577 0.19 48.26 -34.52
CA VAL A 577 -0.54 47.04 -34.85
C VAL A 577 -1.13 47.13 -36.25
N LYS A 578 -1.70 46.05 -36.81
CA LYS A 578 -2.08 45.94 -38.21
C LYS A 578 -3.01 47.09 -38.68
N ASN A 579 -3.97 47.53 -37.86
CA ASN A 579 -4.98 48.52 -38.21
C ASN A 579 -5.04 49.71 -37.24
N ALA A 580 -4.21 49.76 -36.21
CA ALA A 580 -4.23 50.78 -35.19
C ALA A 580 -2.82 51.12 -34.70
N GLU A 581 -2.70 52.25 -34.02
CA GLU A 581 -1.50 52.63 -33.28
C GLU A 581 -1.86 52.80 -31.80
N ARG A 582 -0.90 52.42 -30.96
CA ARG A 582 -1.06 52.47 -29.51
C ARG A 582 -0.11 53.50 -28.94
N PHE A 583 -0.65 54.36 -28.08
CA PHE A 583 0.06 55.46 -27.46
C PHE A 583 -0.06 55.38 -25.94
N ILE A 584 0.78 56.10 -25.24
CA ILE A 584 0.71 56.32 -23.80
C ILE A 584 0.96 57.78 -23.51
N THR A 585 0.18 58.35 -22.58
CA THR A 585 0.41 59.70 -22.06
C THR A 585 1.17 59.64 -20.72
N PRO A 586 1.87 60.71 -20.28
CA PRO A 586 2.47 60.77 -18.95
C PRO A 586 1.50 60.47 -17.80
N GLU A 587 0.23 60.95 -17.96
CA GLU A 587 -0.84 60.69 -16.97
C GLU A 587 -1.20 59.22 -16.89
N LEU A 588 -1.45 58.60 -18.07
CA LEU A 588 -1.76 57.18 -18.15
C LEU A 588 -0.58 56.32 -17.65
N LYS A 589 0.66 56.77 -17.89
CA LYS A 589 1.86 56.08 -17.38
C LYS A 589 1.97 56.18 -15.86
N GLY A 590 1.73 57.38 -15.30
CA GLY A 590 1.71 57.56 -13.84
C GLY A 590 0.61 56.73 -13.16
N PHE A 591 -0.54 56.59 -13.81
CA PHE A 591 -1.62 55.72 -13.34
C PHE A 591 -1.24 54.25 -13.45
N GLU A 592 -0.63 53.83 -14.57
CA GLU A 592 -0.11 52.48 -14.75
C GLU A 592 0.83 52.07 -13.63
N ASP A 593 1.82 52.90 -13.33
CA ASP A 593 2.81 52.68 -12.28
C ASP A 593 2.15 52.59 -10.89
N LYS A 594 1.14 53.42 -10.61
CA LYS A 594 0.38 53.38 -9.36
C LYS A 594 -0.44 52.10 -9.19
N VAL A 595 -1.19 51.70 -10.24
CA VAL A 595 -2.07 50.52 -10.20
C VAL A 595 -1.28 49.24 -10.16
N LEU A 596 -0.26 49.05 -11.02
CA LEU A 596 0.58 47.86 -11.05
C LEU A 596 1.34 47.74 -9.73
N GLY A 597 1.89 48.82 -9.21
CA GLY A 597 2.57 48.85 -7.91
C GLY A 597 1.60 48.55 -6.74
N ALA A 598 0.35 48.96 -6.80
CA ALA A 598 -0.67 48.63 -5.80
C ALA A 598 -1.04 47.15 -5.86
N ARG A 599 -1.18 46.58 -7.05
CA ARG A 599 -1.48 45.17 -7.24
C ARG A 599 -0.37 44.26 -6.74
N GLU A 600 0.88 44.55 -7.07
CA GLU A 600 2.04 43.77 -6.57
C GLU A 600 2.15 43.86 -5.04
N ARG A 601 1.98 45.06 -4.48
CA ARG A 601 1.98 45.23 -3.02
C ARG A 601 0.80 44.52 -2.34
N SER A 602 -0.39 44.51 -2.97
CA SER A 602 -1.57 43.78 -2.50
C SER A 602 -1.27 42.28 -2.43
N LEU A 603 -0.71 41.68 -3.49
CA LEU A 603 -0.34 40.26 -3.48
C LEU A 603 0.78 39.93 -2.49
N ALA A 604 1.75 40.83 -2.29
CA ALA A 604 2.78 40.67 -1.27
C ALA A 604 2.19 40.73 0.15
N ARG A 605 1.31 41.71 0.41
CA ARG A 605 0.62 41.83 1.71
C ARG A 605 -0.30 40.66 2.00
N GLU A 606 -1.02 40.18 1.00
CA GLU A 606 -1.87 39.01 1.13
C GLU A 606 -1.07 37.73 1.45
N ARG A 607 0.15 37.61 0.90
CA ARG A 607 1.07 36.52 1.26
C ARG A 607 1.58 36.64 2.70
N GLU A 608 1.94 37.83 3.14
CA GLU A 608 2.36 38.05 4.54
C GLU A 608 1.25 37.66 5.52
N LEU A 609 0.00 38.08 5.23
CA LEU A 609 -1.16 37.76 6.06
C LEU A 609 -1.47 36.26 6.06
N TRP A 610 -1.32 35.63 4.89
CA TRP A 610 -1.44 34.17 4.76
C TRP A 610 -0.42 33.42 5.60
N ASP A 611 0.86 33.81 5.51
CA ASP A 611 1.93 33.17 6.28
C ASP A 611 1.77 33.38 7.79
N ALA A 612 1.27 34.54 8.20
CA ALA A 612 0.94 34.82 9.60
C ALA A 612 -0.25 33.94 10.07
N LEU A 613 -1.31 33.82 9.27
CA LEU A 613 -2.46 32.97 9.56
C LEU A 613 -2.06 31.50 9.70
N LEU A 614 -1.21 30.97 8.81
CA LEU A 614 -0.68 29.62 8.96
C LEU A 614 0.16 29.45 10.23
N GLY A 615 0.86 30.49 10.66
CA GLY A 615 1.60 30.50 11.92
C GLY A 615 0.67 30.39 13.13
N GLU A 616 -0.39 31.21 13.18
CA GLU A 616 -1.39 31.19 14.25
C GLU A 616 -2.14 29.86 14.35
N LEU A 617 -2.50 29.27 13.20
CA LEU A 617 -3.10 27.93 13.15
C LEU A 617 -2.11 26.84 13.57
N ALA A 618 -0.81 27.02 13.33
CA ALA A 618 0.22 26.06 13.75
C ALA A 618 0.34 25.97 15.27
N ASP A 619 0.05 27.03 16.02
CA ASP A 619 0.04 27.02 17.49
C ASP A 619 -1.14 26.16 18.03
N ALA A 620 -2.25 26.09 17.30
CA ALA A 620 -3.43 25.28 17.65
C ALA A 620 -3.33 23.82 17.15
N LEU A 621 -2.31 23.44 16.37
CA LEU A 621 -2.15 22.08 15.79
C LEU A 621 -2.35 20.95 16.81
N PRO A 622 -1.84 21.02 18.04
CA PRO A 622 -2.03 19.97 19.02
C PRO A 622 -3.51 19.59 19.25
N ALA A 623 -4.31 20.55 19.61
CA ALA A 623 -5.72 20.33 19.91
C ALA A 623 -6.52 19.93 18.65
N LEU A 624 -6.20 20.51 17.49
CA LEU A 624 -6.82 20.18 16.23
C LEU A 624 -6.50 18.75 15.76
N GLN A 625 -5.28 18.25 16.02
CA GLN A 625 -4.90 16.87 15.72
C GLN A 625 -5.62 15.85 16.61
N ASP A 626 -5.78 16.18 17.91
CA ASP A 626 -6.52 15.34 18.85
C ASP A 626 -8.00 15.24 18.41
N THR A 627 -8.61 16.36 18.02
CA THR A 627 -9.95 16.42 17.42
C THR A 627 -10.05 15.58 16.15
N ALA A 628 -9.12 15.73 15.21
CA ALA A 628 -9.14 14.94 13.96
C ALA A 628 -9.03 13.44 14.23
N THR A 629 -8.21 13.04 15.21
CA THR A 629 -8.04 11.65 15.62
C THR A 629 -9.34 11.09 16.25
N ALA A 630 -9.99 11.87 17.13
CA ALA A 630 -11.25 11.49 17.75
C ALA A 630 -12.38 11.35 16.71
N ILE A 631 -12.48 12.27 15.77
CA ILE A 631 -13.45 12.20 14.66
C ILE A 631 -13.20 10.97 13.79
N ALA A 632 -11.94 10.65 13.47
CA ALA A 632 -11.59 9.47 12.67
C ALA A 632 -12.01 8.17 13.38
N GLU A 633 -11.82 8.08 14.70
CA GLU A 633 -12.24 6.91 15.50
C GLU A 633 -13.77 6.84 15.61
N LEU A 634 -14.46 7.97 15.83
CA LEU A 634 -15.94 8.04 15.84
C LEU A 634 -16.54 7.56 14.52
N ASP A 635 -15.98 7.99 13.39
CA ASP A 635 -16.46 7.60 12.07
C ASP A 635 -16.23 6.11 11.80
N ALA A 636 -15.08 5.56 12.21
CA ALA A 636 -14.81 4.13 12.13
C ALA A 636 -15.82 3.31 12.96
N ILE A 637 -16.12 3.74 14.21
CA ILE A 637 -17.11 3.09 15.08
C ILE A 637 -18.52 3.23 14.47
N ALA A 638 -18.86 4.38 13.92
CA ALA A 638 -20.14 4.62 13.25
C ALA A 638 -20.33 3.71 12.02
N ALA A 639 -19.27 3.47 11.25
CA ALA A 639 -19.27 2.53 10.13
C ALA A 639 -19.49 1.09 10.60
N LEU A 640 -18.84 0.66 11.69
CA LEU A 640 -19.08 -0.66 12.28
C LEU A 640 -20.52 -0.81 12.78
N ALA A 641 -21.10 0.23 13.39
CA ALA A 641 -22.48 0.24 13.84
C ALA A 641 -23.48 0.18 12.68
N GLU A 642 -23.21 0.91 11.61
CA GLU A 642 -23.99 0.87 10.37
C GLU A 642 -23.97 -0.54 9.75
N ARG A 643 -22.80 -1.18 9.65
CA ARG A 643 -22.70 -2.58 9.17
C ARG A 643 -23.44 -3.55 10.08
N ALA A 644 -23.31 -3.40 11.40
CA ALA A 644 -24.02 -4.23 12.36
C ALA A 644 -25.55 -4.13 12.18
N ALA A 645 -26.07 -2.92 12.04
CA ALA A 645 -27.50 -2.68 11.82
C ALA A 645 -27.99 -3.21 10.47
N THR A 646 -27.29 -2.87 9.38
CA THR A 646 -27.71 -3.19 8.02
C THR A 646 -27.56 -4.69 7.71
N LEU A 647 -26.49 -5.34 8.18
CA LEU A 647 -26.19 -6.75 7.92
C LEU A 647 -26.71 -7.67 9.04
N ARG A 648 -27.41 -7.14 10.04
CA ARG A 648 -27.97 -7.89 11.17
C ARG A 648 -26.92 -8.73 11.89
N TRP A 649 -25.82 -8.08 12.29
CA TRP A 649 -24.77 -8.69 13.07
C TRP A 649 -25.07 -8.55 14.57
N THR A 650 -24.52 -9.45 15.37
CA THR A 650 -24.76 -9.51 16.82
C THR A 650 -23.51 -9.16 17.61
N ALA A 651 -23.69 -8.66 18.83
CA ALA A 651 -22.60 -8.39 19.74
C ALA A 651 -21.92 -9.71 20.17
N PRO A 652 -20.60 -9.85 20.03
CA PRO A 652 -19.89 -11.00 20.56
C PRO A 652 -19.71 -10.86 22.08
N GLU A 653 -19.80 -11.99 22.81
CA GLU A 653 -19.46 -12.08 24.21
C GLU A 653 -17.98 -12.46 24.38
N LEU A 654 -17.23 -11.68 25.16
CA LEU A 654 -15.81 -11.94 25.44
C LEU A 654 -15.66 -12.59 26.83
N VAL A 655 -15.19 -13.85 26.85
CA VAL A 655 -14.98 -14.63 28.09
C VAL A 655 -13.50 -14.94 28.35
N ASP A 656 -13.06 -15.08 29.62
CA ASP A 656 -11.63 -15.23 29.95
C ASP A 656 -11.14 -16.69 29.92
N ARG A 657 -12.05 -17.64 29.69
CA ARG A 657 -11.73 -19.06 29.52
C ARG A 657 -11.48 -19.41 28.05
N PRO A 658 -10.66 -20.42 27.74
CA PRO A 658 -10.45 -20.88 26.36
C PRO A 658 -11.76 -21.42 25.78
N LEU A 659 -12.39 -20.65 24.89
CA LEU A 659 -13.67 -20.98 24.27
C LEU A 659 -13.80 -20.22 22.94
N LEU A 660 -14.22 -20.91 21.90
CA LEU A 660 -14.67 -20.29 20.66
C LEU A 660 -15.97 -20.98 20.25
N ARG A 661 -17.09 -20.33 20.51
CA ARG A 661 -18.43 -20.84 20.18
C ARG A 661 -19.15 -19.83 19.31
N ILE A 662 -19.55 -20.26 18.13
CA ILE A 662 -20.31 -19.46 17.16
C ILE A 662 -21.57 -20.24 16.84
N ARG A 663 -22.71 -19.59 16.91
CA ARG A 663 -24.01 -20.14 16.49
C ARG A 663 -24.51 -19.36 15.29
N GLY A 664 -25.01 -20.07 14.29
CA GLY A 664 -25.55 -19.46 13.08
C GLY A 664 -24.55 -18.53 12.38
N GLY A 665 -23.28 -18.90 12.37
CA GLY A 665 -22.22 -18.09 11.75
C GLY A 665 -22.38 -18.00 10.23
N ARG A 666 -22.07 -16.83 9.66
CA ARG A 666 -22.15 -16.53 8.22
C ARG A 666 -20.85 -15.92 7.74
N HIS A 667 -20.47 -16.14 6.47
CA HIS A 667 -19.27 -15.54 5.92
C HIS A 667 -19.54 -14.09 5.50
N PRO A 668 -18.94 -13.08 6.13
CA PRO A 668 -19.31 -11.67 5.95
C PRO A 668 -19.26 -11.21 4.49
N VAL A 669 -18.24 -11.61 3.74
CA VAL A 669 -18.03 -11.17 2.36
C VAL A 669 -18.83 -12.05 1.39
N VAL A 670 -18.74 -13.37 1.50
CA VAL A 670 -19.40 -14.30 0.55
C VAL A 670 -20.92 -14.13 0.57
N GLU A 671 -21.54 -13.91 1.75
CA GLU A 671 -22.97 -13.66 1.89
C GLU A 671 -23.48 -12.51 1.01
N ARG A 672 -22.62 -11.52 0.71
CA ARG A 672 -22.97 -10.37 -0.14
C ARG A 672 -23.04 -10.71 -1.64
N PHE A 673 -22.32 -11.75 -2.08
CA PHE A 673 -22.12 -12.03 -3.50
C PHE A 673 -22.84 -13.28 -4.00
N ILE A 674 -23.49 -14.04 -3.11
CA ILE A 674 -24.26 -15.23 -3.51
C ILE A 674 -25.69 -14.85 -3.92
N ASP A 675 -26.19 -15.55 -4.95
CA ASP A 675 -27.60 -15.48 -5.36
C ASP A 675 -28.45 -16.40 -4.48
N GLY A 676 -28.94 -15.90 -3.35
CA GLY A 676 -29.77 -16.66 -2.44
C GLY A 676 -29.33 -16.56 -0.97
N PRO A 677 -30.05 -17.20 -0.04
CA PRO A 677 -29.71 -17.14 1.37
C PRO A 677 -28.43 -17.92 1.66
N PHE A 678 -27.53 -17.33 2.45
CA PHE A 678 -26.36 -18.00 2.99
C PHE A 678 -26.78 -19.06 4.03
N VAL A 679 -26.20 -20.26 3.97
CA VAL A 679 -26.44 -21.31 4.95
C VAL A 679 -25.58 -21.10 6.18
N PRO A 680 -26.14 -20.71 7.33
CA PRO A 680 -25.36 -20.46 8.54
C PRO A 680 -24.82 -21.75 9.14
N ASN A 681 -23.69 -21.70 9.81
CA ASN A 681 -23.04 -22.86 10.40
C ASN A 681 -22.54 -22.57 11.82
N ASP A 682 -22.58 -23.60 12.67
CA ASP A 682 -22.14 -23.55 14.05
C ASP A 682 -20.67 -23.98 14.19
N LEU A 683 -19.99 -23.41 15.18
CA LEU A 683 -18.66 -23.83 15.64
C LEU A 683 -18.66 -23.94 17.15
N ALA A 684 -18.09 -25.01 17.70
CA ALA A 684 -17.84 -25.17 19.11
C ALA A 684 -16.46 -25.77 19.35
N LEU A 685 -15.54 -24.94 19.87
CA LEU A 685 -14.23 -25.32 20.34
C LEU A 685 -14.07 -24.84 21.78
N ASP A 686 -13.64 -25.74 22.67
CA ASP A 686 -13.46 -25.47 24.10
C ASP A 686 -12.32 -26.30 24.68
N ALA A 687 -12.26 -26.43 25.99
CA ALA A 687 -11.21 -27.23 26.65
C ALA A 687 -11.34 -28.73 26.32
N ALA A 688 -12.57 -29.22 26.06
CA ALA A 688 -12.82 -30.61 25.74
C ALA A 688 -12.66 -30.93 24.26
N THR A 689 -12.99 -30.00 23.37
CA THR A 689 -12.82 -30.15 21.91
C THR A 689 -12.00 -29.01 21.36
N ARG A 690 -10.76 -29.30 21.01
CA ARG A 690 -9.81 -28.28 20.50
C ARG A 690 -9.57 -28.38 19.01
N MET A 691 -9.85 -29.52 18.40
CA MET A 691 -9.66 -29.74 16.98
C MET A 691 -10.91 -30.35 16.33
N LEU A 692 -11.31 -29.81 15.19
CA LEU A 692 -12.31 -30.40 14.29
C LEU A 692 -11.61 -30.89 13.00
N VAL A 693 -11.74 -32.21 12.75
CA VAL A 693 -11.39 -32.79 11.44
C VAL A 693 -12.62 -32.66 10.53
N ILE A 694 -12.44 -31.90 9.43
CA ILE A 694 -13.52 -31.49 8.54
C ILE A 694 -13.43 -32.28 7.25
N THR A 695 -14.44 -33.11 6.95
CA THR A 695 -14.52 -33.90 5.72
C THR A 695 -15.66 -33.42 4.81
N GLY A 696 -15.74 -33.92 3.60
CA GLY A 696 -16.77 -33.55 2.63
C GLY A 696 -16.22 -33.11 1.28
N PRO A 697 -17.10 -32.85 0.29
CA PRO A 697 -16.68 -32.46 -1.06
C PRO A 697 -16.04 -31.06 -1.09
N ASN A 698 -15.15 -30.82 -2.08
CA ASN A 698 -14.45 -29.52 -2.22
C ASN A 698 -15.42 -28.36 -2.43
N MET A 699 -16.47 -28.55 -3.23
CA MET A 699 -17.50 -27.53 -3.46
C MET A 699 -18.51 -27.43 -2.33
N GLY A 700 -18.40 -28.26 -1.27
CA GLY A 700 -19.29 -28.22 -0.10
C GLY A 700 -19.14 -26.99 0.77
N GLY A 701 -18.01 -26.22 0.64
CA GLY A 701 -17.78 -24.99 1.37
C GLY A 701 -16.86 -25.13 2.59
N LYS A 702 -16.00 -26.18 2.66
CA LYS A 702 -15.03 -26.38 3.78
C LYS A 702 -14.19 -25.13 4.05
N SER A 703 -13.50 -24.63 3.04
CA SER A 703 -12.63 -23.44 3.13
C SER A 703 -13.42 -22.18 3.48
N THR A 704 -14.66 -22.03 2.97
CA THR A 704 -15.56 -20.92 3.28
C THR A 704 -15.97 -20.95 4.75
N PHE A 705 -16.31 -22.12 5.29
CA PHE A 705 -16.64 -22.30 6.71
C PHE A 705 -15.46 -21.96 7.62
N MET A 706 -14.25 -22.41 7.29
CA MET A 706 -13.07 -22.10 8.07
C MET A 706 -12.75 -20.60 8.04
N ARG A 707 -12.74 -19.98 6.85
CA ARG A 707 -12.52 -18.53 6.71
C ARG A 707 -13.58 -17.71 7.46
N GLN A 708 -14.85 -18.11 7.40
CA GLN A 708 -15.95 -17.51 8.17
C GLN A 708 -15.61 -17.44 9.66
N CYS A 709 -15.16 -18.54 10.25
CA CYS A 709 -14.82 -18.61 11.66
C CYS A 709 -13.67 -17.66 12.03
N ALA A 710 -12.61 -17.62 11.20
CA ALA A 710 -11.49 -16.70 11.40
C ALA A 710 -11.91 -15.24 11.24
N LEU A 711 -12.72 -14.90 10.24
CA LEU A 711 -13.20 -13.52 10.01
C LEU A 711 -14.11 -13.04 11.14
N ILE A 712 -14.95 -13.92 11.73
CA ILE A 712 -15.75 -13.61 12.93
C ILE A 712 -14.83 -13.26 14.11
N VAL A 713 -13.74 -14.01 14.30
CA VAL A 713 -12.71 -13.71 15.31
C VAL A 713 -12.05 -12.36 15.05
N VAL A 714 -11.63 -12.09 13.82
CA VAL A 714 -11.01 -10.79 13.43
C VAL A 714 -11.98 -9.64 13.71
N LEU A 715 -13.25 -9.76 13.29
CA LEU A 715 -14.30 -8.75 13.52
C LEU A 715 -14.49 -8.46 15.02
N ALA A 716 -14.56 -9.50 15.86
CA ALA A 716 -14.67 -9.32 17.30
C ALA A 716 -13.46 -8.58 17.88
N HIS A 717 -12.23 -8.84 17.37
CA HIS A 717 -10.98 -8.21 17.84
C HIS A 717 -10.72 -6.81 17.28
N ILE A 718 -11.57 -6.30 16.39
CA ILE A 718 -11.57 -4.86 16.01
C ILE A 718 -12.63 -4.06 16.78
N GLY A 719 -13.48 -4.71 17.57
CA GLY A 719 -14.58 -4.10 18.28
C GLY A 719 -15.89 -4.06 17.47
N SER A 720 -16.00 -4.83 16.39
CA SER A 720 -17.21 -4.96 15.58
C SER A 720 -18.17 -6.00 16.14
N PHE A 721 -19.45 -5.83 15.83
CA PHE A 721 -20.40 -6.95 15.87
C PHE A 721 -20.03 -7.98 14.80
N VAL A 722 -20.61 -9.20 14.91
CA VAL A 722 -20.21 -10.33 14.09
C VAL A 722 -21.39 -10.95 13.34
N PRO A 723 -21.19 -11.52 12.15
CA PRO A 723 -22.22 -12.18 11.34
C PRO A 723 -22.57 -13.56 11.92
N ALA A 724 -23.25 -13.58 13.04
CA ALA A 724 -23.71 -14.80 13.72
C ALA A 724 -25.00 -14.53 14.51
N GLU A 725 -25.73 -15.58 14.88
CA GLU A 725 -26.83 -15.46 15.86
C GLU A 725 -26.27 -15.17 17.26
N SER A 726 -25.17 -15.81 17.61
CA SER A 726 -24.41 -15.51 18.82
C SER A 726 -22.94 -15.97 18.65
N ALA A 727 -22.03 -15.28 19.32
CA ALA A 727 -20.61 -15.65 19.37
C ALA A 727 -20.06 -15.42 20.77
N VAL A 728 -19.36 -16.43 21.32
CA VAL A 728 -18.67 -16.36 22.61
C VAL A 728 -17.20 -16.66 22.35
N ILE A 729 -16.32 -15.71 22.64
CA ILE A 729 -14.90 -15.74 22.24
C ILE A 729 -13.99 -15.59 23.46
N GLY A 730 -13.16 -16.60 23.68
CA GLY A 730 -12.08 -16.60 24.67
C GLY A 730 -10.84 -15.84 24.21
N PRO A 731 -9.74 -15.87 25.01
CA PRO A 731 -8.49 -15.24 24.65
C PRO A 731 -7.84 -15.94 23.46
N LEU A 732 -7.60 -15.17 22.39
CA LEU A 732 -6.82 -15.60 21.23
C LEU A 732 -5.64 -14.65 21.01
N ASP A 733 -4.50 -15.20 20.60
CA ASP A 733 -3.27 -14.45 20.33
C ASP A 733 -2.89 -14.40 18.85
N ARG A 734 -3.22 -15.45 18.09
CA ARG A 734 -2.83 -15.59 16.68
C ARG A 734 -3.88 -16.29 15.86
N VAL A 735 -3.95 -15.93 14.59
CA VAL A 735 -4.71 -16.67 13.59
C VAL A 735 -3.76 -17.10 12.49
N PHE A 736 -3.77 -18.39 12.18
CA PHE A 736 -2.99 -18.99 11.10
C PHE A 736 -3.89 -19.67 10.10
N THR A 737 -3.57 -19.51 8.83
CA THR A 737 -4.25 -20.26 7.76
C THR A 737 -3.25 -20.88 6.81
N ARG A 738 -3.53 -22.13 6.43
CA ARG A 738 -2.98 -22.78 5.26
C ARG A 738 -4.15 -23.20 4.39
N ILE A 739 -4.50 -22.37 3.40
CA ILE A 739 -5.67 -22.53 2.52
C ILE A 739 -5.25 -22.29 1.08
N GLY A 740 -5.33 -23.33 0.24
CA GLY A 740 -4.95 -23.27 -1.17
C GLY A 740 -3.42 -23.15 -1.39
N ALA A 741 -2.92 -23.62 -2.51
CA ALA A 741 -1.55 -23.40 -2.93
C ALA A 741 -1.59 -22.64 -4.27
N GLY A 742 -1.06 -21.42 -4.29
CA GLY A 742 -0.64 -20.77 -5.53
C GLY A 742 0.79 -21.24 -5.86
N ASP A 743 1.07 -21.50 -7.12
CA ASP A 743 2.44 -21.70 -7.58
C ASP A 743 3.22 -20.40 -7.41
N ASP A 744 4.34 -20.44 -6.69
CA ASP A 744 5.31 -19.34 -6.67
C ASP A 744 6.30 -19.52 -7.83
N LEU A 745 5.80 -19.30 -9.06
CA LEU A 745 6.60 -19.39 -10.28
C LEU A 745 7.75 -18.38 -10.30
N ALA A 746 7.57 -17.23 -9.66
CA ALA A 746 8.58 -16.18 -9.58
C ALA A 746 9.73 -16.55 -8.63
N GLY A 747 9.43 -17.26 -7.54
CA GLY A 747 10.43 -17.74 -6.57
C GLY A 747 11.00 -19.11 -6.90
N GLY A 748 10.55 -19.78 -7.98
CA GLY A 748 11.02 -21.12 -8.37
C GLY A 748 10.69 -22.23 -7.37
N ARG A 749 9.72 -22.01 -6.47
CA ARG A 749 9.32 -22.99 -5.44
C ARG A 749 8.12 -23.79 -5.93
N SER A 750 8.19 -25.11 -5.76
CA SER A 750 7.04 -25.97 -6.02
C SER A 750 5.92 -25.69 -5.01
N THR A 751 4.65 -25.91 -5.42
CA THR A 751 3.48 -25.84 -4.52
C THR A 751 3.68 -26.61 -3.22
N PHE A 752 4.31 -27.79 -3.28
CA PHE A 752 4.61 -28.60 -2.11
C PHE A 752 5.60 -27.92 -1.17
N MET A 753 6.65 -27.28 -1.68
CA MET A 753 7.61 -26.55 -0.85
C MET A 753 6.98 -25.34 -0.17
N VAL A 754 6.14 -24.60 -0.89
CA VAL A 754 5.36 -23.49 -0.31
C VAL A 754 4.47 -24.01 0.81
N GLU A 755 3.72 -25.09 0.55
CA GLU A 755 2.85 -25.74 1.54
C GLU A 755 3.61 -26.15 2.80
N MET A 756 4.77 -26.80 2.65
CA MET A 756 5.58 -27.22 3.79
C MET A 756 6.18 -26.05 4.55
N THR A 757 6.58 -24.99 3.89
CA THR A 757 7.09 -23.77 4.53
C THR A 757 5.99 -23.08 5.36
N GLU A 758 4.77 -22.97 4.84
CA GLU A 758 3.61 -22.41 5.56
C GLU A 758 3.25 -23.30 6.78
N THR A 759 3.21 -24.60 6.58
CA THR A 759 2.94 -25.57 7.65
C THR A 759 4.01 -25.50 8.74
N ALA A 760 5.29 -25.42 8.39
CA ALA A 760 6.39 -25.28 9.34
C ALA A 760 6.26 -23.97 10.15
N ASN A 761 5.93 -22.86 9.49
CA ASN A 761 5.69 -21.59 10.19
C ASN A 761 4.57 -21.71 11.24
N ILE A 762 3.47 -22.40 10.91
CA ILE A 762 2.36 -22.65 11.84
C ILE A 762 2.84 -23.51 13.01
N LEU A 763 3.50 -24.65 12.75
CA LEU A 763 3.92 -25.59 13.78
C LEU A 763 4.94 -24.99 14.76
N HIS A 764 5.80 -24.06 14.29
CA HIS A 764 6.78 -23.39 15.15
C HIS A 764 6.19 -22.23 15.97
N ASN A 765 5.15 -21.58 15.49
CA ASN A 765 4.65 -20.33 16.08
C ASN A 765 3.27 -20.43 16.73
N ALA A 766 2.51 -21.50 16.50
CA ALA A 766 1.20 -21.67 17.11
C ALA A 766 1.31 -21.93 18.62
N THR A 767 0.37 -21.39 19.38
CA THR A 767 0.25 -21.50 20.82
C THR A 767 -1.07 -22.16 21.22
N PRO A 768 -1.28 -22.54 22.47
CA PRO A 768 -2.60 -23.03 22.93
C PRO A 768 -3.73 -22.01 22.79
N ARG A 769 -3.44 -20.74 22.54
CA ARG A 769 -4.40 -19.66 22.30
C ARG A 769 -4.52 -19.27 20.83
N SER A 770 -3.89 -20.01 19.92
CA SER A 770 -3.98 -19.75 18.51
C SER A 770 -5.21 -20.40 17.86
N LEU A 771 -5.76 -19.79 16.83
CA LEU A 771 -6.72 -20.37 15.91
C LEU A 771 -6.00 -20.78 14.62
N VAL A 772 -6.00 -22.08 14.30
CA VAL A 772 -5.29 -22.65 13.16
C VAL A 772 -6.29 -23.23 12.16
N LEU A 773 -6.19 -22.83 10.90
CA LEU A 773 -6.99 -23.32 9.79
C LEU A 773 -6.06 -24.04 8.80
N MET A 774 -6.24 -25.38 8.69
CA MET A 774 -5.45 -26.22 7.80
C MET A 774 -6.36 -26.81 6.72
N ASP A 775 -6.09 -26.48 5.47
CA ASP A 775 -6.90 -26.96 4.34
C ASP A 775 -6.06 -27.86 3.43
N GLU A 776 -6.36 -29.16 3.46
CA GLU A 776 -5.88 -30.15 2.51
C GLU A 776 -4.37 -30.28 2.41
N ILE A 777 -3.69 -30.54 3.52
CA ILE A 777 -2.24 -30.78 3.58
C ILE A 777 -1.87 -32.09 2.89
N GLY A 778 -0.72 -32.10 2.19
CA GLY A 778 -0.11 -33.30 1.60
C GLY A 778 -0.56 -33.57 0.16
N ARG A 779 -1.18 -32.62 -0.53
CA ARG A 779 -1.61 -32.80 -1.94
C ARG A 779 -0.48 -32.75 -2.96
N GLY A 780 0.63 -32.08 -2.63
CA GLY A 780 1.75 -31.84 -3.56
C GLY A 780 2.74 -32.98 -3.68
N THR A 781 2.49 -34.14 -3.04
CA THR A 781 3.42 -35.28 -3.00
C THR A 781 2.68 -36.60 -3.19
N SER A 782 3.37 -37.76 -3.00
CA SER A 782 2.72 -39.07 -3.08
C SER A 782 1.63 -39.20 -2.00
N THR A 783 0.61 -40.03 -2.26
CA THR A 783 -0.55 -40.19 -1.37
C THR A 783 -0.14 -40.64 0.05
N PHE A 784 0.81 -41.56 0.17
CA PHE A 784 1.26 -42.06 1.46
C PHE A 784 2.10 -41.05 2.24
N ASP A 785 3.00 -40.34 1.57
CA ASP A 785 3.79 -39.27 2.19
C ASP A 785 2.86 -38.13 2.64
N GLY A 786 1.91 -37.73 1.79
CA GLY A 786 0.92 -36.71 2.12
C GLY A 786 0.06 -37.08 3.33
N LEU A 787 -0.44 -38.32 3.40
CA LEU A 787 -1.19 -38.82 4.54
C LEU A 787 -0.34 -38.86 5.82
N ALA A 788 0.91 -39.32 5.73
CA ALA A 788 1.82 -39.39 6.89
C ALA A 788 2.11 -37.98 7.44
N LEU A 789 2.40 -37.03 6.57
CA LEU A 789 2.64 -35.63 6.96
C LEU A 789 1.38 -34.97 7.55
N ALA A 790 0.22 -35.16 6.94
CA ALA A 790 -1.05 -34.66 7.43
C ALA A 790 -1.41 -35.22 8.80
N SER A 791 -1.22 -36.55 8.99
CA SER A 791 -1.44 -37.23 10.28
C SER A 791 -0.49 -36.72 11.36
N ALA A 792 0.80 -36.63 11.07
CA ALA A 792 1.80 -36.12 12.01
C ALA A 792 1.53 -34.66 12.38
N THR A 793 1.16 -33.80 11.43
CA THR A 793 0.78 -32.41 11.66
C THR A 793 -0.45 -32.28 12.53
N ALA A 794 -1.51 -33.03 12.24
CA ALA A 794 -2.73 -33.02 13.03
C ALA A 794 -2.47 -33.49 14.48
N ARG A 795 -1.72 -34.56 14.66
CA ARG A 795 -1.31 -35.08 15.99
C ARG A 795 -0.47 -34.04 16.75
N HIS A 796 0.46 -33.38 16.09
CA HIS A 796 1.30 -32.35 16.72
C HIS A 796 0.45 -31.15 17.19
N LEU A 797 -0.44 -30.65 16.35
CA LEU A 797 -1.32 -29.54 16.70
C LEU A 797 -2.29 -29.89 17.83
N ALA A 798 -2.87 -31.11 17.81
CA ALA A 798 -3.83 -31.55 18.83
C ALA A 798 -3.15 -31.88 20.17
N ALA A 799 -2.06 -32.67 20.17
CA ALA A 799 -1.48 -33.24 21.38
C ALA A 799 -0.37 -32.39 21.99
N ARG A 800 0.44 -31.66 21.17
CA ARG A 800 1.60 -30.89 21.66
C ARG A 800 1.31 -29.41 21.76
N VAL A 801 0.77 -28.80 20.69
CA VAL A 801 0.46 -27.36 20.68
C VAL A 801 -0.84 -27.10 21.44
N GLY A 802 -1.86 -27.90 21.24
CA GLY A 802 -3.18 -27.73 21.83
C GLY A 802 -3.90 -26.47 21.32
N ALA A 803 -3.64 -26.01 20.10
CA ALA A 803 -4.32 -24.89 19.46
C ALA A 803 -5.76 -25.24 19.09
N PHE A 804 -6.63 -24.23 19.02
CA PHE A 804 -7.93 -24.39 18.38
C PHE A 804 -7.69 -24.59 16.88
N THR A 805 -8.08 -25.76 16.36
CA THR A 805 -7.74 -26.17 15.01
C THR A 805 -8.95 -26.60 14.20
N LEU A 806 -9.08 -26.05 12.99
CA LEU A 806 -10.00 -26.51 11.94
C LEU A 806 -9.15 -27.18 10.86
N PHE A 807 -9.26 -28.52 10.76
CA PHE A 807 -8.42 -29.34 9.88
C PHE A 807 -9.24 -29.97 8.78
N ALA A 808 -9.31 -29.35 7.62
CA ALA A 808 -10.00 -29.90 6.46
C ALA A 808 -9.11 -30.88 5.70
N THR A 809 -9.64 -32.02 5.34
CA THR A 809 -8.90 -33.10 4.68
C THR A 809 -9.74 -33.93 3.72
N HIS A 810 -9.07 -34.54 2.75
CA HIS A 810 -9.61 -35.60 1.90
C HIS A 810 -9.16 -37.00 2.33
N TYR A 811 -8.23 -37.10 3.28
CA TYR A 811 -7.80 -38.35 3.83
C TYR A 811 -8.80 -38.83 4.89
N PHE A 812 -9.64 -39.85 4.52
CA PHE A 812 -10.62 -40.41 5.45
C PHE A 812 -9.97 -41.05 6.67
N GLU A 813 -8.76 -41.55 6.51
CA GLU A 813 -7.95 -42.16 7.58
C GLU A 813 -7.76 -41.20 8.76
N LEU A 814 -7.69 -39.89 8.53
CA LEU A 814 -7.55 -38.89 9.59
C LEU A 814 -8.79 -38.78 10.47
N THR A 815 -9.94 -39.31 10.05
CA THR A 815 -11.16 -39.34 10.90
C THR A 815 -10.98 -40.24 12.11
N ALA A 816 -10.08 -41.20 12.06
CA ALA A 816 -9.73 -42.07 13.18
C ALA A 816 -9.12 -41.29 14.37
N LEU A 817 -8.50 -40.12 14.13
CA LEU A 817 -7.91 -39.28 15.17
C LEU A 817 -8.91 -38.90 16.26
N ALA A 818 -10.20 -38.78 15.93
CA ALA A 818 -11.23 -38.47 16.92
C ALA A 818 -11.47 -39.60 17.95
N ALA A 819 -11.15 -40.84 17.60
CA ALA A 819 -11.21 -41.97 18.52
C ALA A 819 -9.87 -42.17 19.28
N GLU A 820 -8.74 -41.70 18.71
CA GLU A 820 -7.40 -41.93 19.24
C GLU A 820 -6.94 -40.81 20.14
N LEU A 821 -7.36 -39.57 19.90
CA LEU A 821 -6.86 -38.39 20.61
C LEU A 821 -7.99 -37.65 21.32
N PRO A 822 -7.86 -37.42 22.63
CA PRO A 822 -8.81 -36.59 23.37
C PRO A 822 -8.76 -35.15 22.79
N GLY A 823 -9.88 -34.50 22.69
CA GLY A 823 -10.00 -33.14 22.20
C GLY A 823 -10.09 -33.01 20.68
N VAL A 824 -10.20 -34.10 19.94
CA VAL A 824 -10.47 -34.14 18.51
C VAL A 824 -11.87 -34.62 18.24
N ALA A 825 -12.60 -33.97 17.35
CA ALA A 825 -13.92 -34.38 16.88
C ALA A 825 -14.03 -34.31 15.36
N ASN A 826 -14.90 -35.14 14.78
CA ASN A 826 -15.17 -35.11 13.35
C ASN A 826 -16.42 -34.29 13.04
N VAL A 827 -16.34 -33.53 11.96
CA VAL A 827 -17.49 -32.87 11.32
C VAL A 827 -17.43 -33.04 9.82
N HIS A 828 -18.55 -32.93 9.13
CA HIS A 828 -18.56 -32.95 7.69
C HIS A 828 -19.52 -31.93 7.11
N LEU A 829 -19.22 -31.51 5.87
CA LEU A 829 -20.14 -30.72 5.07
C LEU A 829 -21.03 -31.67 4.27
N ASP A 830 -22.34 -31.50 4.45
CA ASP A 830 -23.34 -32.40 3.92
C ASP A 830 -23.61 -32.13 2.42
N ALA A 831 -23.84 -33.22 1.70
CA ALA A 831 -24.21 -33.18 0.30
C ALA A 831 -25.19 -34.36 0.03
N THR A 832 -26.19 -34.11 -0.79
CA THR A 832 -27.20 -35.09 -1.14
C THR A 832 -27.25 -35.33 -2.65
N GLU A 833 -27.28 -36.59 -3.06
CA GLU A 833 -27.56 -36.91 -4.43
C GLU A 833 -29.07 -36.78 -4.71
N HIS A 834 -29.43 -35.98 -5.70
CA HIS A 834 -30.80 -35.82 -6.15
C HIS A 834 -30.88 -36.08 -7.66
N ARG A 835 -31.60 -37.11 -8.03
CA ARG A 835 -31.75 -37.57 -9.44
C ARG A 835 -30.36 -37.83 -10.05
N ASP A 836 -29.98 -37.06 -11.08
CA ASP A 836 -28.72 -37.21 -11.80
C ASP A 836 -27.62 -36.24 -11.33
N GLY A 837 -27.79 -35.52 -10.23
CA GLY A 837 -26.84 -34.49 -9.73
C GLY A 837 -26.56 -34.59 -8.23
N ILE A 838 -25.57 -33.83 -7.78
CA ILE A 838 -25.29 -33.61 -6.36
C ILE A 838 -25.79 -32.21 -5.97
N VAL A 839 -26.42 -32.11 -4.82
CA VAL A 839 -26.79 -30.84 -4.18
C VAL A 839 -25.97 -30.69 -2.93
N PHE A 840 -25.17 -29.64 -2.91
CA PHE A 840 -24.39 -29.27 -1.73
C PHE A 840 -25.32 -28.52 -0.75
N LEU A 841 -25.43 -29.03 0.45
CA LEU A 841 -26.30 -28.41 1.49
C LEU A 841 -25.56 -27.30 2.24
N HIS A 842 -24.24 -27.21 2.12
CA HIS A 842 -23.37 -26.25 2.80
C HIS A 842 -23.52 -26.22 4.34
N ALA A 843 -24.12 -27.25 4.90
CA ALA A 843 -24.39 -27.39 6.32
C ALA A 843 -23.33 -28.29 6.97
N VAL A 844 -22.73 -27.82 8.06
CA VAL A 844 -21.80 -28.59 8.89
C VAL A 844 -22.57 -29.50 9.83
N LYS A 845 -22.25 -30.81 9.82
CA LYS A 845 -22.87 -31.83 10.69
C LYS A 845 -21.82 -32.58 11.49
N PRO A 846 -22.17 -33.08 12.69
CA PRO A 846 -21.30 -33.94 13.47
C PRO A 846 -20.98 -35.26 12.76
N GLY A 847 -19.77 -35.82 13.02
CA GLY A 847 -19.31 -37.09 12.48
C GLY A 847 -18.57 -36.93 11.14
N PRO A 848 -17.89 -37.96 10.65
CA PRO A 848 -17.23 -37.98 9.35
C PRO A 848 -18.20 -38.08 8.18
N ALA A 849 -17.80 -37.65 6.98
CA ALA A 849 -18.56 -37.85 5.77
C ALA A 849 -18.71 -39.37 5.47
N SER A 850 -19.86 -39.79 4.99
CA SER A 850 -20.16 -41.18 4.74
C SER A 850 -19.48 -41.72 3.46
N ARG A 851 -19.12 -40.82 2.50
CA ARG A 851 -18.53 -41.19 1.22
C ARG A 851 -17.83 -39.99 0.52
N SER A 852 -17.02 -40.30 -0.48
CA SER A 852 -16.45 -39.33 -1.40
C SER A 852 -17.43 -38.95 -2.51
N TYR A 853 -17.51 -37.67 -2.87
CA TYR A 853 -18.34 -37.14 -3.95
C TYR A 853 -17.52 -36.73 -5.21
N GLY A 854 -16.25 -37.11 -5.33
CA GLY A 854 -15.36 -36.67 -6.40
C GLY A 854 -15.90 -36.94 -7.80
N LEU A 855 -16.46 -38.11 -8.03
CA LEU A 855 -17.04 -38.47 -9.32
C LEU A 855 -18.35 -37.72 -9.64
N ALA A 856 -19.13 -37.39 -8.63
CA ALA A 856 -20.32 -36.55 -8.80
C ALA A 856 -19.95 -35.09 -9.17
N VAL A 857 -18.90 -34.54 -8.57
CA VAL A 857 -18.32 -33.23 -8.93
C VAL A 857 -17.74 -33.25 -10.33
N ALA A 858 -17.01 -34.30 -10.70
CA ALA A 858 -16.47 -34.47 -12.07
C ALA A 858 -17.57 -34.49 -13.14
N LYS A 859 -18.73 -35.10 -12.82
CA LYS A 859 -19.93 -35.05 -13.67
C LYS A 859 -20.46 -33.63 -13.86
N LEU A 860 -20.53 -32.85 -12.78
CA LEU A 860 -20.93 -31.42 -12.81
C LEU A 860 -19.95 -30.57 -13.64
N ALA A 861 -18.68 -30.88 -13.57
CA ALA A 861 -17.63 -30.19 -14.33
C ALA A 861 -17.63 -30.56 -15.82
N GLY A 862 -18.52 -31.46 -16.26
CA GLY A 862 -18.65 -31.83 -17.67
C GLY A 862 -17.68 -32.92 -18.18
N ILE A 863 -17.10 -33.71 -17.27
CA ILE A 863 -16.26 -34.87 -17.68
C ILE A 863 -17.11 -35.86 -18.46
N PRO A 864 -16.60 -36.41 -19.62
CA PRO A 864 -17.35 -37.33 -20.46
C PRO A 864 -17.87 -38.56 -19.70
N ARG A 865 -19.09 -39.02 -20.06
CA ARG A 865 -19.77 -40.12 -19.37
C ARG A 865 -18.96 -41.43 -19.41
N GLU A 866 -18.22 -41.66 -20.46
CA GLU A 866 -17.37 -42.86 -20.64
C GLU A 866 -16.27 -42.89 -19.60
N VAL A 867 -15.56 -41.75 -19.39
CA VAL A 867 -14.52 -41.57 -18.38
C VAL A 867 -15.09 -41.76 -16.98
N LEU A 868 -16.27 -41.19 -16.71
CA LEU A 868 -16.94 -41.34 -15.42
C LEU A 868 -17.36 -42.79 -15.13
N THR A 869 -17.75 -43.54 -16.16
CA THR A 869 -18.12 -44.96 -16.02
C THR A 869 -16.90 -45.82 -15.68
N GLU A 870 -15.79 -45.55 -16.33
CA GLU A 870 -14.54 -46.24 -16.09
C GLU A 870 -13.98 -45.90 -14.70
N ALA A 871 -14.01 -44.61 -14.33
CA ALA A 871 -13.60 -44.13 -13.02
C ALA A 871 -14.43 -44.76 -11.85
N ARG A 872 -15.75 -45.00 -12.06
CA ARG A 872 -16.59 -45.72 -11.08
C ARG A 872 -16.17 -47.16 -10.92
N ARG A 873 -15.84 -47.86 -12.03
CA ARG A 873 -15.33 -49.23 -11.94
C ARG A 873 -14.01 -49.32 -11.21
N ALA A 874 -13.08 -48.42 -11.55
CA ALA A 874 -11.79 -48.33 -10.88
C ALA A 874 -11.93 -48.01 -9.37
N LEU A 875 -12.82 -47.08 -8.98
CA LEU A 875 -13.08 -46.77 -7.60
C LEU A 875 -13.61 -47.99 -6.84
N ALA A 876 -14.60 -48.69 -7.38
CA ALA A 876 -15.16 -49.89 -6.74
C ALA A 876 -14.11 -51.01 -6.56
N GLN A 877 -13.17 -51.17 -7.50
CA GLN A 877 -12.06 -52.12 -7.39
C GLN A 877 -11.09 -51.71 -6.28
N LEU A 878 -10.75 -50.44 -6.18
CA LEU A 878 -9.87 -49.92 -5.14
C LEU A 878 -10.49 -50.06 -3.75
N GLU A 879 -11.79 -49.70 -3.58
CA GLU A 879 -12.53 -49.88 -2.34
C GLU A 879 -12.63 -51.37 -1.93
N ALA A 880 -12.87 -52.29 -2.88
CA ALA A 880 -12.88 -53.72 -2.60
C ALA A 880 -11.52 -54.26 -2.20
N ALA A 881 -10.44 -53.78 -2.84
CA ALA A 881 -9.07 -54.13 -2.48
C ALA A 881 -8.70 -53.65 -1.05
N GLN A 882 -9.11 -52.44 -0.67
CA GLN A 882 -8.88 -51.88 0.64
C GLN A 882 -9.69 -52.63 1.72
N ALA A 883 -10.94 -53.00 1.45
CA ALA A 883 -11.76 -53.76 2.35
C ALA A 883 -11.23 -55.19 2.55
N ALA A 884 -10.68 -55.83 1.50
CA ALA A 884 -10.04 -57.15 1.56
C ALA A 884 -8.75 -57.11 2.39
N ALA A 885 -7.94 -56.06 2.26
CA ALA A 885 -6.76 -55.84 3.05
C ALA A 885 -7.09 -55.59 4.55
N ALA A 886 -8.17 -54.89 4.86
CA ALA A 886 -8.66 -54.63 6.22
C ALA A 886 -9.28 -55.91 6.85
N GLY A 887 -10.00 -56.71 6.06
CA GLY A 887 -10.61 -57.99 6.49
C GLY A 887 -9.58 -59.08 6.76
N SER A 888 -8.43 -59.11 6.09
CA SER A 888 -7.34 -60.07 6.33
C SER A 888 -6.56 -59.76 7.64
N ALA A 889 -6.70 -58.57 8.21
CA ALA A 889 -6.02 -58.20 9.47
C ALA A 889 -6.74 -58.71 10.74
N THR A 890 -7.96 -59.23 10.61
CA THR A 890 -8.72 -59.76 11.76
C THR A 890 -8.68 -61.30 11.90
N GLY A 891 -7.98 -62.01 10.99
CA GLY A 891 -8.00 -63.49 10.93
C GLY A 891 -6.71 -64.24 11.00
N ALA A 892 -5.55 -63.66 11.37
CA ALA A 892 -4.31 -64.41 11.50
C ALA A 892 -3.47 -63.87 12.67
N ALA A 893 -3.59 -64.51 13.81
CA ALA A 893 -2.48 -64.53 14.81
C ALA A 893 -1.32 -65.33 14.22
N GLY A 894 -0.26 -64.66 13.78
CA GLY A 894 1.03 -65.30 13.40
C GLY A 894 1.43 -65.13 11.96
N ALA A 895 1.86 -63.94 11.55
CA ALA A 895 2.92 -63.68 10.58
C ALA A 895 3.17 -62.16 10.53
N ASP A 896 4.33 -61.85 11.01
CA ASP A 896 4.99 -60.56 11.03
C ASP A 896 5.10 -59.99 9.60
N GLN A 897 4.31 -58.98 9.25
CA GLN A 897 4.61 -58.02 8.19
C GLN A 897 3.71 -56.79 8.29
N GLY A 898 4.29 -55.66 8.68
CA GLY A 898 3.91 -54.34 8.24
C GLY A 898 2.69 -53.66 8.86
N ARG A 899 2.42 -53.83 10.12
CA ARG A 899 1.53 -52.94 10.89
C ARG A 899 2.35 -51.73 11.31
N LEU A 900 2.11 -50.56 10.71
CA LEU A 900 2.56 -49.30 11.21
C LEU A 900 1.89 -49.05 12.58
N ASP A 901 2.55 -49.56 13.64
CA ASP A 901 2.18 -49.28 15.03
C ASP A 901 2.73 -47.87 15.38
N LEU A 902 1.84 -46.89 15.35
CA LEU A 902 2.14 -45.56 15.82
C LEU A 902 2.00 -45.43 17.35
N GLY A 903 2.55 -46.43 18.07
CA GLY A 903 2.54 -46.52 19.53
C GLY A 903 3.39 -45.44 20.19
N ALA A 904 2.85 -44.91 21.24
CA ALA A 904 3.45 -43.91 22.13
C ALA A 904 4.79 -44.42 22.76
N PRO A 905 5.75 -43.54 23.07
CA PRO A 905 6.96 -43.90 23.79
C PRO A 905 6.66 -44.09 25.28
N GLY A 906 6.63 -45.32 25.72
CA GLY A 906 6.69 -45.68 27.15
C GLY A 906 8.12 -45.55 27.69
N GLY A 907 8.29 -44.79 28.76
CA GLY A 907 9.56 -44.58 29.43
C GLY A 907 10.07 -45.85 30.15
N GLY A 908 11.38 -46.04 30.12
CA GLY A 908 12.11 -47.04 30.87
C GLY A 908 13.61 -46.78 30.84
N SER A 909 14.18 -46.50 31.98
CA SER A 909 15.53 -46.09 32.32
C SER A 909 16.62 -47.09 31.96
N ALA A 910 17.82 -46.53 31.72
CA ALA A 910 19.12 -47.05 31.38
C ALA A 910 19.66 -48.23 32.22
N PRO A 911 20.79 -48.92 31.85
CA PRO A 911 22.10 -48.28 31.89
C PRO A 911 23.04 -48.58 30.71
N ALA A 912 24.09 -47.77 30.66
CA ALA A 912 25.21 -47.82 29.77
C ALA A 912 26.06 -49.07 29.88
N ASP A 913 26.53 -49.62 28.76
CA ASP A 913 27.91 -50.00 28.62
C ASP A 913 28.30 -50.19 27.12
N SER A 914 29.50 -49.73 26.88
CA SER A 914 30.37 -49.78 25.74
C SER A 914 30.28 -51.01 24.85
N LEU A 915 30.42 -50.85 23.49
CA LEU A 915 31.35 -51.59 22.64
C LEU A 915 31.31 -51.12 21.17
N ASP A 916 32.45 -51.15 20.55
CA ASP A 916 33.00 -50.76 19.29
C ASP A 916 32.21 -51.11 18.01
N PRO A 917 32.45 -50.42 16.87
CA PRO A 917 31.67 -50.54 15.65
C PRO A 917 32.13 -51.78 14.83
N ALA A 918 31.19 -52.68 14.59
CA ALA A 918 31.33 -53.72 13.57
C ALA A 918 30.67 -53.32 12.26
N GLN A 919 31.39 -53.43 11.17
CA GLN A 919 31.01 -53.25 9.79
C GLN A 919 29.73 -54.03 9.40
N PRO A 920 28.83 -53.46 8.57
CA PRO A 920 27.72 -54.22 8.02
C PRO A 920 28.23 -55.15 6.90
N ALA A 921 27.86 -56.43 7.00
CA ALA A 921 28.05 -57.41 5.95
C ALA A 921 27.13 -57.12 4.77
N ASP A 922 27.69 -56.92 3.59
CA ASP A 922 27.03 -56.86 2.31
C ASP A 922 26.33 -58.23 2.01
N THR A 923 25.00 -58.17 1.93
CA THR A 923 24.22 -59.18 1.20
C THR A 923 23.79 -58.57 -0.10
N PRO A 924 24.17 -59.07 -1.24
CA PRO A 924 23.80 -58.48 -2.53
C PRO A 924 22.31 -58.77 -2.84
N ILE A 925 21.53 -57.70 -2.89
CA ILE A 925 20.22 -57.72 -3.58
C ILE A 925 20.52 -57.85 -5.06
N ALA A 926 20.10 -58.98 -5.68
CA ALA A 926 20.21 -59.20 -7.10
C ALA A 926 19.43 -58.10 -7.86
N THR A 927 20.14 -57.11 -8.31
CA THR A 927 19.58 -56.08 -9.21
C THR A 927 19.38 -56.65 -10.60
N ASP A 928 18.23 -56.43 -11.18
CA ASP A 928 17.91 -56.72 -12.56
C ASP A 928 19.02 -56.17 -13.50
N PRO A 929 19.58 -56.97 -14.41
CA PRO A 929 20.65 -56.57 -15.31
C PRO A 929 20.35 -55.29 -16.11
N HIS A 930 19.09 -55.02 -16.38
CA HIS A 930 18.66 -53.78 -17.02
C HIS A 930 18.82 -52.53 -16.13
N THR A 931 18.53 -52.65 -14.85
CA THR A 931 18.69 -51.58 -13.87
C THR A 931 20.17 -51.22 -13.70
N GLU A 932 21.04 -52.24 -13.70
CA GLU A 932 22.49 -52.04 -13.53
C GLU A 932 23.11 -51.39 -14.79
N ALA A 933 22.65 -51.73 -15.96
CA ALA A 933 23.06 -51.08 -17.22
C ALA A 933 22.68 -49.61 -17.28
N ILE A 934 21.49 -49.22 -16.80
CA ILE A 934 21.01 -47.83 -16.75
C ILE A 934 21.82 -47.03 -15.74
N LEU A 935 22.04 -47.57 -14.54
CA LEU A 935 22.84 -46.94 -13.48
C LEU A 935 24.28 -46.75 -13.92
N SER A 936 24.89 -47.72 -14.59
CA SER A 936 26.23 -47.64 -15.19
C SER A 936 26.32 -46.57 -16.27
N ALA A 937 25.34 -46.52 -17.16
CA ALA A 937 25.27 -45.45 -18.18
C ALA A 937 25.10 -44.05 -17.59
N LEU A 938 24.31 -43.90 -16.52
CA LEU A 938 24.15 -42.64 -15.78
C LEU A 938 25.43 -42.20 -15.05
N ARG A 939 26.17 -43.11 -14.40
CA ARG A 939 27.38 -42.80 -13.72
C ARG A 939 28.52 -42.32 -14.65
N ASN A 940 28.47 -42.68 -15.92
CA ASN A 940 29.45 -42.31 -16.94
C ASN A 940 29.07 -41.02 -17.69
N ILE A 941 28.02 -40.27 -17.27
CA ILE A 941 27.64 -39.00 -17.85
C ILE A 941 28.17 -37.89 -16.96
N ASP A 942 29.04 -37.06 -17.48
CA ASP A 942 29.45 -35.80 -16.87
C ASP A 942 28.63 -34.64 -17.46
N PRO A 943 27.66 -34.08 -16.73
CA PRO A 943 26.75 -33.07 -17.25
C PRO A 943 27.43 -31.77 -17.67
N ASP A 944 28.59 -31.46 -17.03
CA ASP A 944 29.27 -30.16 -17.23
C ASP A 944 30.10 -30.13 -18.52
N THR A 945 30.32 -31.30 -19.14
CA THR A 945 31.07 -31.43 -20.39
C THR A 945 30.20 -31.58 -21.63
N LEU A 946 28.89 -31.74 -21.46
CA LEU A 946 27.95 -32.01 -22.58
C LEU A 946 27.34 -30.73 -23.16
N SER A 947 27.35 -30.64 -24.50
CA SER A 947 26.51 -29.66 -25.17
C SER A 947 25.02 -30.05 -25.10
N PRO A 948 24.06 -29.09 -25.19
CA PRO A 948 22.62 -29.38 -25.13
C PRO A 948 22.14 -30.45 -26.11
N ARG A 949 22.79 -30.58 -27.26
CA ARG A 949 22.46 -31.60 -28.30
C ARG A 949 22.96 -32.98 -27.88
N GLU A 950 24.10 -33.06 -27.25
CA GLU A 950 24.68 -34.31 -26.75
C GLU A 950 23.93 -34.80 -25.52
N ALA A 951 23.51 -33.89 -24.60
CA ALA A 951 22.67 -34.23 -23.47
C ALA A 951 21.33 -34.83 -23.90
N LEU A 952 20.68 -34.26 -24.90
CA LEU A 952 19.46 -34.81 -25.48
C LEU A 952 19.68 -36.19 -26.13
N GLY A 953 20.83 -36.39 -26.79
CA GLY A 953 21.25 -37.69 -27.34
C GLY A 953 21.38 -38.75 -26.25
N LYS A 954 22.04 -38.43 -25.13
CA LYS A 954 22.20 -39.33 -23.97
C LYS A 954 20.86 -39.68 -23.30
N VAL A 955 19.91 -38.74 -23.23
CA VAL A 955 18.55 -39.01 -22.73
C VAL A 955 17.82 -40.01 -23.63
N TYR A 956 17.95 -39.92 -24.95
CA TYR A 956 17.39 -40.92 -25.88
C TYR A 956 18.06 -42.28 -25.74
N ASP A 957 19.36 -42.35 -25.50
CA ASP A 957 20.07 -43.62 -25.32
C ASP A 957 19.68 -44.30 -24.01
N LEU A 958 19.55 -43.55 -22.90
CA LEU A 958 19.00 -44.04 -21.65
C LEU A 958 17.57 -44.59 -21.81
N LYS A 959 16.75 -43.87 -22.57
CA LYS A 959 15.37 -44.30 -22.85
C LYS A 959 15.28 -45.60 -23.72
N LYS A 960 16.31 -45.91 -24.51
CA LYS A 960 16.40 -47.19 -25.22
C LYS A 960 16.74 -48.34 -24.29
N LEU A 961 17.50 -48.10 -23.20
CA LEU A 961 17.81 -49.08 -22.20
C LEU A 961 16.66 -49.40 -21.24
N LEU A 962 15.60 -48.54 -21.24
CA LEU A 962 14.34 -48.76 -20.52
C LEU A 962 13.31 -49.60 -21.30
N ARG A 963 13.58 -49.92 -22.57
CA ARG A 963 12.76 -50.81 -23.42
C ARG A 963 13.42 -52.17 -23.53
#